data_e7da3d09d243245d7ce909ba1ac28097
#
_entry.id   e7da3d09d243245d7ce909ba1ac28097
#
_cell.length_a   1.000
_cell.length_b   1.000
_cell.length_c   1.000
_cell.angle_alpha   90.00
_cell.angle_beta   90.00
_cell.angle_gamma   90.00
#
_symmetry.space_group_name_H-M   'P 1'
#
loop_
_entity.id
_entity.type
_entity.pdbx_description
1 polymer ?
#
loop_
_entity_poly.entity_id
_entity_poly.type
_entity_poly.pdbx_seq_one_letter_code
_entity_poly.pdbx_strand_id
1 'polypeptide(L)'
;MNPVIKKFQFGQSTVTLETGRIARQASGAVLVTVDDDVSVLVTVVGAKQADPGKGFFPLSVHYQEKTYAAGKIPGGFFKREGRPSEKETLTSRLIDRPIRPLFPEGFMNEVQVVCTVVSTSKKTDPDIAAMIGTSAALAISGIPFDGPIGAARVAFHESTGYLLNPTYEQLAASSLDMVVAGTSDAVLMVESEAEELTEDQMLGAVLFAHDEFQVVINAVKELAAEAAKPTWTWAPQAEATELLGAIRAEFGEAISQAYTITVKADRYARLGELKDLVVAKLAREEGQPSAADVKAAFGEIEYRTVRENIVNGKPRIDGRDTRTVRPLNIEVGVLPKTHGSALFTRGETQALVVATLGTARDAQLLDTLEGEKKDPFMLHYNFPPFSVGECGRMGGAGRREIGHGRLARRSVQAMLPAADVFPYTIRVVSEITESNGSSSMASVCGASLALMDAGVPMKAPVAGIAMGLVKEGEKFAVLTDILGDEDHLGDMDFKVAGTAKGVTALQMDIKIKGITEEIMEIALGQALEARLNILGQMNQIIGQSRTELSANAPTMIAMKIDTDKIRDVIGKGGATIRAICEETKASIDIEDDGSIKIFGETKDAAEAARQRVLAITAEAEIGKIYVGKVERIVDFGAFVNILPGKDGLVHISMLSDARVEKVTDILKEGQEVEVLVLDVDNRGRIKLSIKDVAAAKASGV
;
A
#
# COMPACT_ATOMS: atom_id res chain seq x y z
N MET A 1 -13.55 42.03 -13.60
CA MET A 1 -13.48 40.93 -12.62
C MET A 1 -12.51 41.37 -11.54
N ASN A 2 -12.90 41.34 -10.30
CA ASN A 2 -12.02 41.65 -9.20
C ASN A 2 -11.79 40.32 -8.42
N PRO A 3 -10.72 39.57 -8.72
CA PRO A 3 -10.42 38.39 -7.95
C PRO A 3 -10.03 38.77 -6.52
N VAL A 4 -10.42 37.97 -5.53
CA VAL A 4 -9.94 38.08 -4.16
C VAL A 4 -8.77 37.15 -4.01
N ILE A 5 -7.64 37.67 -3.49
CA ILE A 5 -6.37 36.94 -3.38
C ILE A 5 -5.87 37.07 -1.93
N LYS A 6 -5.56 35.92 -1.31
CA LYS A 6 -4.86 35.85 -0.03
C LYS A 6 -3.51 35.17 -0.22
N LYS A 7 -2.46 35.76 0.34
CA LYS A 7 -1.11 35.16 0.38
C LYS A 7 -0.66 35.03 1.82
N PHE A 8 -0.12 33.88 2.16
CA PHE A 8 0.42 33.61 3.50
C PHE A 8 1.60 32.66 3.43
N GLN A 9 2.41 32.69 4.49
CA GLN A 9 3.55 31.78 4.65
C GLN A 9 3.10 30.53 5.38
N PHE A 10 3.44 29.34 4.84
CA PHE A 10 3.18 28.06 5.45
C PHE A 10 4.47 27.22 5.47
N GLY A 11 5.13 27.25 6.63
CA GLY A 11 6.50 26.76 6.72
C GLY A 11 7.45 27.61 5.85
N GLN A 12 8.16 26.96 4.96
CA GLN A 12 9.08 27.64 4.03
C GLN A 12 8.40 28.09 2.73
N SER A 13 7.17 27.66 2.48
CA SER A 13 6.47 27.92 1.22
C SER A 13 5.47 29.08 1.33
N THR A 14 5.31 29.79 0.23
CA THR A 14 4.26 30.81 0.08
C THR A 14 3.03 30.18 -0.57
N VAL A 15 1.88 30.25 0.11
CA VAL A 15 0.59 29.77 -0.42
C VAL A 15 -0.25 30.96 -0.84
N THR A 16 -0.80 30.87 -2.04
CA THR A 16 -1.74 31.86 -2.60
C THR A 16 -3.08 31.20 -2.83
N LEU A 17 -4.15 31.79 -2.26
CA LEU A 17 -5.55 31.43 -2.51
C LEU A 17 -6.18 32.50 -3.40
N GLU A 18 -6.68 32.12 -4.57
CA GLU A 18 -7.37 33.03 -5.49
C GLU A 18 -8.77 32.55 -5.79
N THR A 19 -9.78 33.44 -5.69
CA THR A 19 -11.16 33.16 -6.07
C THR A 19 -11.76 34.26 -6.93
N GLY A 20 -12.89 33.98 -7.60
CA GLY A 20 -13.64 34.94 -8.39
C GLY A 20 -13.25 35.07 -9.86
N ARG A 21 -12.16 34.47 -10.30
CA ARG A 21 -11.67 34.49 -11.70
C ARG A 21 -12.06 33.25 -12.50
N ILE A 22 -11.85 32.06 -11.95
CA ILE A 22 -12.03 30.78 -12.64
C ILE A 22 -13.23 30.03 -12.05
N ALA A 23 -13.91 29.21 -12.85
CA ALA A 23 -15.03 28.35 -12.46
C ALA A 23 -16.18 29.04 -11.69
N ARG A 24 -16.57 30.22 -12.12
CA ARG A 24 -17.52 31.12 -11.43
C ARG A 24 -18.97 30.59 -11.30
N GLN A 25 -19.31 29.50 -11.99
CA GLN A 25 -20.62 28.85 -11.85
C GLN A 25 -20.68 27.88 -10.67
N ALA A 26 -19.53 27.42 -10.15
CA ALA A 26 -19.47 26.57 -8.97
C ALA A 26 -19.99 27.32 -7.72
N SER A 27 -20.49 26.59 -6.73
CA SER A 27 -20.86 27.16 -5.44
C SER A 27 -19.65 27.82 -4.78
N GLY A 28 -18.51 27.16 -4.76
CA GLY A 28 -17.20 27.71 -4.39
C GLY A 28 -16.14 27.29 -5.40
N ALA A 29 -15.18 28.15 -5.70
CA ALA A 29 -14.05 27.84 -6.57
C ALA A 29 -12.81 28.61 -6.10
N VAL A 30 -11.70 27.88 -5.89
CA VAL A 30 -10.42 28.44 -5.44
C VAL A 30 -9.29 27.85 -6.27
N LEU A 31 -8.40 28.68 -6.75
CA LEU A 31 -7.10 28.27 -7.28
C LEU A 31 -6.08 28.42 -6.16
N VAL A 32 -5.48 27.32 -5.73
CA VAL A 32 -4.39 27.31 -4.76
C VAL A 32 -3.08 27.23 -5.53
N THR A 33 -2.14 28.12 -5.21
CA THR A 33 -0.79 28.07 -5.80
C THR A 33 0.23 28.09 -4.67
N VAL A 34 1.18 27.15 -4.71
CA VAL A 34 2.28 27.04 -3.74
C VAL A 34 3.58 27.35 -4.47
N ASP A 35 4.34 28.33 -3.99
CA ASP A 35 5.66 28.78 -4.49
C ASP A 35 5.69 29.11 -6.00
N ASP A 36 4.57 29.58 -6.57
CA ASP A 36 4.38 29.78 -8.01
C ASP A 36 4.67 28.51 -8.87
N ASP A 37 4.63 27.34 -8.25
CA ASP A 37 5.01 26.05 -8.79
C ASP A 37 3.82 25.08 -8.90
N VAL A 38 3.31 24.63 -7.76
CA VAL A 38 2.14 23.74 -7.70
C VAL A 38 0.86 24.57 -7.74
N SER A 39 -0.03 24.27 -8.69
CA SER A 39 -1.37 24.90 -8.74
C SER A 39 -2.46 23.84 -8.80
N VAL A 40 -3.45 23.96 -7.94
CA VAL A 40 -4.64 23.10 -7.88
C VAL A 40 -5.91 23.95 -7.96
N LEU A 41 -6.73 23.70 -8.96
CA LEU A 41 -8.07 24.27 -9.04
C LEU A 41 -9.06 23.38 -8.28
N VAL A 42 -9.69 23.95 -7.26
CA VAL A 42 -10.70 23.25 -6.48
C VAL A 42 -12.07 23.91 -6.70
N THR A 43 -13.05 23.09 -7.01
CA THR A 43 -14.44 23.51 -7.19
C THR A 43 -15.35 22.70 -6.28
N VAL A 44 -16.33 23.38 -5.68
CA VAL A 44 -17.39 22.79 -4.87
C VAL A 44 -18.75 23.18 -5.44
N VAL A 45 -19.60 22.19 -5.63
CA VAL A 45 -21.00 22.39 -6.04
C VAL A 45 -21.91 21.61 -5.10
N GLY A 46 -22.97 22.26 -4.62
CA GLY A 46 -23.99 21.59 -3.81
C GLY A 46 -25.37 21.71 -4.49
N ALA A 47 -26.13 20.61 -4.46
CA ALA A 47 -27.51 20.57 -4.85
C ALA A 47 -28.36 21.38 -3.85
N LYS A 48 -29.32 22.16 -4.33
CA LYS A 48 -30.17 23.00 -3.47
C LYS A 48 -31.21 22.22 -2.68
N GLN A 49 -31.51 20.99 -3.08
CA GLN A 49 -32.47 20.10 -2.44
C GLN A 49 -31.88 18.70 -2.28
N ALA A 50 -32.22 18.06 -1.18
CA ALA A 50 -31.88 16.65 -0.95
C ALA A 50 -32.71 15.74 -1.86
N ASP A 51 -32.16 14.62 -2.26
CA ASP A 51 -32.86 13.53 -2.94
C ASP A 51 -33.53 12.63 -1.89
N PRO A 52 -34.87 12.56 -1.84
CA PRO A 52 -35.58 11.76 -0.84
C PRO A 52 -35.28 10.25 -0.93
N GLY A 53 -34.78 9.79 -2.08
CA GLY A 53 -34.41 8.39 -2.29
C GLY A 53 -33.05 7.98 -1.71
N LYS A 54 -32.23 8.94 -1.26
CA LYS A 54 -30.90 8.67 -0.68
C LYS A 54 -30.98 8.69 0.84
N GLY A 55 -30.72 7.54 1.47
CA GLY A 55 -30.67 7.38 2.92
C GLY A 55 -29.32 7.72 3.57
N PHE A 56 -28.44 8.44 2.87
CA PHE A 56 -27.10 8.82 3.34
C PHE A 56 -26.67 10.17 2.74
N PHE A 57 -25.72 10.82 3.38
CA PHE A 57 -25.15 12.08 2.87
C PHE A 57 -24.31 11.84 1.60
N PRO A 58 -24.76 12.32 0.42
CA PRO A 58 -24.11 12.03 -0.85
C PRO A 58 -22.98 13.04 -1.15
N LEU A 59 -21.90 12.98 -0.38
CA LEU A 59 -20.65 13.68 -0.64
C LEU A 59 -19.79 12.89 -1.60
N SER A 60 -19.36 13.50 -2.70
CA SER A 60 -18.40 12.93 -3.64
C SER A 60 -17.19 13.84 -3.80
N VAL A 61 -15.98 13.27 -3.62
CA VAL A 61 -14.71 13.98 -3.80
C VAL A 61 -13.95 13.32 -4.96
N HIS A 62 -13.44 14.14 -5.88
CA HIS A 62 -12.64 13.74 -7.02
C HIS A 62 -11.35 14.55 -7.04
N TYR A 63 -10.23 13.87 -6.88
CA TYR A 63 -8.91 14.44 -7.12
C TYR A 63 -8.39 13.91 -8.46
N GLN A 64 -7.86 14.79 -9.30
CA GLN A 64 -7.44 14.49 -10.66
C GLN A 64 -6.08 15.12 -10.95
N GLU A 65 -5.15 14.29 -11.44
CA GLU A 65 -3.84 14.72 -11.91
C GLU A 65 -3.86 14.81 -13.45
N LYS A 66 -3.78 16.03 -13.98
CA LYS A 66 -3.70 16.24 -15.42
C LYS A 66 -2.24 16.16 -15.89
N THR A 67 -1.94 15.31 -16.86
CA THR A 67 -0.57 15.12 -17.34
C THR A 67 0.04 16.39 -17.89
N TYR A 68 -0.78 17.30 -18.46
CA TYR A 68 -0.33 18.61 -18.92
C TYR A 68 0.22 19.48 -17.77
N ALA A 69 -0.20 19.25 -16.52
CA ALA A 69 0.30 19.97 -15.35
C ALA A 69 1.82 19.79 -15.18
N ALA A 70 2.34 18.63 -15.59
CA ALA A 70 3.77 18.29 -15.59
C ALA A 70 4.43 18.42 -16.99
N GLY A 71 3.75 19.07 -17.94
CA GLY A 71 4.25 19.23 -19.32
C GLY A 71 4.28 17.93 -20.13
N LYS A 72 3.43 16.96 -19.79
CA LYS A 72 3.39 15.64 -20.41
C LYS A 72 2.13 15.42 -21.29
N ILE A 73 2.23 14.53 -22.26
CA ILE A 73 1.09 13.95 -22.96
C ILE A 73 0.83 12.58 -22.35
N PRO A 74 -0.44 12.21 -22.07
CA PRO A 74 -0.77 10.91 -21.49
C PRO A 74 -0.21 9.74 -22.29
N GLY A 75 0.23 8.69 -21.60
CA GLY A 75 0.60 7.41 -22.20
C GLY A 75 -0.58 6.70 -22.88
N GLY A 76 -0.37 5.47 -23.28
CA GLY A 76 -1.39 4.63 -23.91
C GLY A 76 -1.82 5.07 -25.31
N PHE A 77 -2.78 4.35 -25.90
CA PHE A 77 -3.23 4.54 -27.28
C PHE A 77 -4.05 5.83 -27.47
N PHE A 78 -4.99 6.11 -26.56
CA PHE A 78 -5.92 7.23 -26.70
C PHE A 78 -5.33 8.60 -26.34
N LYS A 79 -4.12 8.65 -25.78
CA LYS A 79 -3.47 9.90 -25.37
C LYS A 79 -4.36 10.83 -24.54
N ARG A 80 -5.15 10.22 -23.65
CA ARG A 80 -6.11 10.89 -22.76
C ARG A 80 -6.15 10.19 -21.42
N GLU A 81 -6.27 10.95 -20.33
CA GLU A 81 -6.50 10.42 -19.01
C GLU A 81 -7.81 9.59 -18.98
N GLY A 82 -7.75 8.43 -18.34
CA GLY A 82 -8.84 7.47 -18.28
C GLY A 82 -9.47 7.36 -16.90
N ARG A 83 -9.45 6.13 -16.35
CA ARG A 83 -9.93 5.87 -14.97
C ARG A 83 -8.98 6.50 -13.96
N PRO A 84 -9.49 6.93 -12.81
CA PRO A 84 -8.63 7.42 -11.73
C PRO A 84 -7.55 6.39 -11.37
N SER A 85 -6.33 6.87 -11.19
CA SER A 85 -5.23 6.08 -10.66
C SER A 85 -5.47 5.70 -9.18
N GLU A 86 -4.67 4.77 -8.65
CA GLU A 86 -4.70 4.46 -7.22
C GLU A 86 -4.40 5.72 -6.38
N LYS A 87 -3.38 6.51 -6.75
CA LYS A 87 -3.05 7.78 -6.10
C LYS A 87 -4.23 8.74 -6.08
N GLU A 88 -4.87 8.97 -7.24
CA GLU A 88 -6.04 9.86 -7.33
C GLU A 88 -7.20 9.37 -6.46
N THR A 89 -7.42 8.07 -6.39
CA THR A 89 -8.44 7.45 -5.54
C THR A 89 -8.13 7.65 -4.06
N LEU A 90 -6.88 7.44 -3.65
CA LEU A 90 -6.43 7.59 -2.26
C LEU A 90 -6.45 9.05 -1.82
N THR A 91 -5.98 9.98 -2.66
CA THR A 91 -6.04 11.42 -2.36
C THR A 91 -7.48 11.92 -2.29
N SER A 92 -8.39 11.42 -3.14
CA SER A 92 -9.82 11.72 -3.00
C SER A 92 -10.37 11.30 -1.64
N ARG A 93 -9.95 10.15 -1.11
CA ARG A 93 -10.33 9.69 0.24
C ARG A 93 -9.67 10.52 1.34
N LEU A 94 -8.42 10.91 1.15
CA LEU A 94 -7.67 11.77 2.08
C LEU A 94 -8.38 13.12 2.29
N ILE A 95 -8.99 13.66 1.23
CA ILE A 95 -9.76 14.92 1.26
C ILE A 95 -11.17 14.71 1.85
N ASP A 96 -11.86 13.62 1.47
CA ASP A 96 -13.24 13.32 1.91
C ASP A 96 -13.34 13.16 3.43
N ARG A 97 -12.40 12.43 4.03
CA ARG A 97 -12.46 12.00 5.43
C ARG A 97 -12.53 13.16 6.44
N PRO A 98 -11.68 14.19 6.39
CA PRO A 98 -11.72 15.28 7.36
C PRO A 98 -12.85 16.29 7.11
N ILE A 99 -13.42 16.38 5.92
CA ILE A 99 -14.48 17.33 5.64
C ILE A 99 -15.89 16.76 5.91
N ARG A 100 -16.05 15.44 5.76
CA ARG A 100 -17.35 14.77 5.91
C ARG A 100 -18.02 14.99 7.27
N PRO A 101 -17.34 14.84 8.43
CA PRO A 101 -17.94 15.05 9.74
C PRO A 101 -18.27 16.51 10.07
N LEU A 102 -17.83 17.46 9.23
CA LEU A 102 -18.09 18.89 9.42
C LEU A 102 -19.33 19.40 8.70
N PHE A 103 -20.03 18.55 7.95
CA PHE A 103 -21.37 18.88 7.48
C PHE A 103 -22.38 18.64 8.61
N PRO A 104 -23.36 19.52 8.79
CA PRO A 104 -24.33 19.38 9.87
C PRO A 104 -25.08 18.05 9.80
N GLU A 105 -25.39 17.48 10.96
CA GLU A 105 -26.20 16.27 11.04
C GLU A 105 -27.56 16.45 10.35
N GLY A 106 -27.97 15.46 9.56
CA GLY A 106 -29.18 15.53 8.74
C GLY A 106 -29.06 16.33 7.45
N PHE A 107 -27.90 16.90 7.11
CA PHE A 107 -27.65 17.54 5.83
C PHE A 107 -27.50 16.48 4.74
N MET A 108 -28.51 16.31 3.88
CA MET A 108 -28.59 15.26 2.86
C MET A 108 -28.52 15.78 1.42
N ASN A 109 -28.23 17.08 1.21
CA ASN A 109 -28.03 17.62 -0.11
C ASN A 109 -26.74 17.08 -0.74
N GLU A 110 -26.80 16.69 -2.01
CA GLU A 110 -25.60 16.21 -2.72
C GLU A 110 -24.54 17.32 -2.82
N VAL A 111 -23.30 16.98 -2.45
CA VAL A 111 -22.14 17.86 -2.57
C VAL A 111 -21.05 17.16 -3.37
N GLN A 112 -20.53 17.87 -4.36
CA GLN A 112 -19.41 17.39 -5.16
C GLN A 112 -18.22 18.34 -5.05
N VAL A 113 -17.06 17.78 -4.71
CA VAL A 113 -15.77 18.47 -4.69
C VAL A 113 -14.90 17.91 -5.81
N VAL A 114 -14.35 18.79 -6.64
CA VAL A 114 -13.40 18.39 -7.70
C VAL A 114 -12.12 19.19 -7.54
N CYS A 115 -11.02 18.49 -7.28
CA CYS A 115 -9.67 19.04 -7.20
C CYS A 115 -8.90 18.65 -8.46
N THR A 116 -8.43 19.61 -9.24
CA THR A 116 -7.69 19.37 -10.47
C THR A 116 -6.30 19.97 -10.37
N VAL A 117 -5.28 19.14 -10.41
CA VAL A 117 -3.87 19.58 -10.49
C VAL A 117 -3.65 20.15 -11.90
N VAL A 118 -3.32 21.44 -11.99
CA VAL A 118 -3.18 22.16 -13.26
C VAL A 118 -1.74 22.64 -13.52
N SER A 119 -0.87 22.61 -12.52
CA SER A 119 0.58 22.89 -12.65
C SER A 119 1.37 22.17 -11.55
N THR A 120 2.55 21.62 -11.88
CA THR A 120 3.50 21.05 -10.90
C THR A 120 4.89 20.89 -11.50
N SER A 121 5.95 21.24 -10.72
CA SER A 121 7.35 20.97 -11.08
C SER A 121 7.83 19.59 -10.63
N LYS A 122 7.01 18.82 -9.96
CA LYS A 122 7.34 17.50 -9.41
C LYS A 122 8.26 17.52 -8.19
N LYS A 123 8.30 18.61 -7.44
CA LYS A 123 9.08 18.72 -6.19
C LYS A 123 8.29 18.24 -4.98
N THR A 124 7.01 18.64 -4.91
CA THR A 124 6.11 18.38 -3.77
C THR A 124 4.81 17.74 -4.25
N ASP A 125 4.15 16.98 -3.36
CA ASP A 125 2.83 16.40 -3.66
C ASP A 125 1.77 17.51 -3.66
N PRO A 126 0.88 17.56 -4.68
CA PRO A 126 -0.20 18.55 -4.72
C PRO A 126 -1.34 18.30 -3.75
N ASP A 127 -1.35 17.22 -3.01
CA ASP A 127 -2.46 16.78 -2.16
C ASP A 127 -2.78 17.78 -1.03
N ILE A 128 -1.77 18.33 -0.34
CA ILE A 128 -1.98 19.34 0.71
C ILE A 128 -2.59 20.62 0.11
N ALA A 129 -2.13 21.04 -1.08
CA ALA A 129 -2.73 22.17 -1.78
C ALA A 129 -4.21 21.90 -2.14
N ALA A 130 -4.54 20.67 -2.53
CA ALA A 130 -5.92 20.24 -2.81
C ALA A 130 -6.79 20.25 -1.54
N MET A 131 -6.27 19.84 -0.39
CA MET A 131 -6.96 19.88 0.90
C MET A 131 -7.22 21.32 1.35
N ILE A 132 -6.23 22.21 1.27
CA ILE A 132 -6.35 23.63 1.57
C ILE A 132 -7.38 24.27 0.66
N GLY A 133 -7.33 24.01 -0.64
CA GLY A 133 -8.27 24.52 -1.62
C GLY A 133 -9.70 24.03 -1.38
N THR A 134 -9.87 22.78 -0.94
CA THR A 134 -11.18 22.23 -0.59
C THR A 134 -11.78 22.94 0.62
N SER A 135 -10.99 23.15 1.66
CA SER A 135 -11.38 23.93 2.84
C SER A 135 -11.82 25.34 2.46
N ALA A 136 -11.02 26.03 1.65
CA ALA A 136 -11.30 27.38 1.19
C ALA A 136 -12.56 27.45 0.29
N ALA A 137 -12.71 26.52 -0.66
CA ALA A 137 -13.84 26.47 -1.57
C ALA A 137 -15.16 26.17 -0.83
N LEU A 138 -15.15 25.29 0.17
CA LEU A 138 -16.29 25.05 1.06
C LEU A 138 -16.64 26.29 1.89
N ALA A 139 -15.64 26.93 2.50
CA ALA A 139 -15.85 28.12 3.34
C ALA A 139 -16.49 29.29 2.60
N ILE A 140 -16.21 29.44 1.29
CA ILE A 140 -16.82 30.55 0.47
C ILE A 140 -18.08 30.12 -0.27
N SER A 141 -18.48 28.85 -0.25
CA SER A 141 -19.58 28.32 -1.09
C SER A 141 -20.98 28.71 -0.64
N GLY A 142 -21.15 29.04 0.63
CA GLY A 142 -22.45 29.24 1.29
C GLY A 142 -23.13 27.91 1.68
N ILE A 143 -22.56 26.74 1.37
CA ILE A 143 -23.05 25.44 1.83
C ILE A 143 -22.83 25.35 3.35
N PRO A 144 -23.80 24.83 4.14
CA PRO A 144 -23.62 24.61 5.57
C PRO A 144 -22.38 23.69 5.83
N PHE A 145 -21.40 24.23 6.53
CA PHE A 145 -20.12 23.54 6.77
C PHE A 145 -19.44 24.13 8.01
N ASP A 146 -19.14 23.28 9.01
CA ASP A 146 -18.57 23.66 10.30
C ASP A 146 -17.02 23.76 10.28
N GLY A 147 -16.43 23.96 9.10
CA GLY A 147 -15.01 24.24 8.93
C GLY A 147 -14.64 25.71 9.18
N PRO A 148 -13.45 26.15 8.76
CA PRO A 148 -12.52 25.46 7.85
C PRO A 148 -11.63 24.42 8.52
N ILE A 149 -10.98 23.60 7.67
CA ILE A 149 -9.90 22.73 8.08
C ILE A 149 -8.55 23.26 7.60
N GLY A 150 -7.48 22.91 8.35
CA GLY A 150 -6.11 22.93 7.89
C GLY A 150 -5.62 21.51 7.59
N ALA A 151 -4.54 21.41 6.84
CA ALA A 151 -3.87 20.14 6.57
C ALA A 151 -2.37 20.38 6.37
N ALA A 152 -1.56 19.39 6.79
CA ALA A 152 -0.12 19.40 6.64
C ALA A 152 0.42 17.98 6.39
N ARG A 153 1.54 17.89 5.67
CA ARG A 153 2.36 16.68 5.58
C ARG A 153 3.57 16.85 6.49
N VAL A 154 3.92 15.81 7.23
CA VAL A 154 5.04 15.81 8.16
C VAL A 154 5.99 14.67 7.83
N ALA A 155 7.27 14.99 7.70
CA ALA A 155 8.37 14.05 7.69
C ALA A 155 9.10 14.07 9.03
N PHE A 156 9.91 13.06 9.33
CA PHE A 156 10.73 12.97 10.53
C PHE A 156 12.12 12.45 10.22
N HIS A 157 13.11 13.13 10.77
CA HIS A 157 14.52 12.71 10.75
C HIS A 157 15.07 12.77 12.17
N GLU A 158 15.81 11.76 12.61
CA GLU A 158 16.41 11.74 13.95
C GLU A 158 17.28 12.96 14.24
N SER A 159 17.99 13.48 13.22
CA SER A 159 18.92 14.61 13.39
C SER A 159 18.27 15.99 13.40
N THR A 160 17.11 16.15 12.73
CA THR A 160 16.47 17.48 12.52
C THR A 160 15.07 17.57 13.08
N GLY A 161 14.49 16.45 13.54
CA GLY A 161 13.12 16.40 14.05
C GLY A 161 12.08 16.42 12.94
N TYR A 162 10.91 17.02 13.24
CA TYR A 162 9.79 17.10 12.30
C TYR A 162 10.04 18.16 11.24
N LEU A 163 9.62 17.85 10.01
CA LEU A 163 9.71 18.72 8.84
C LEU A 163 8.33 18.91 8.21
N LEU A 164 7.92 20.14 8.04
CA LEU A 164 6.62 20.52 7.48
C LEU A 164 6.65 20.51 5.95
N ASN A 165 5.66 19.89 5.33
CA ASN A 165 5.45 19.84 3.87
C ASN A 165 6.71 19.52 3.08
N PRO A 166 7.33 18.35 3.33
CA PRO A 166 8.60 17.97 2.71
C PRO A 166 8.47 17.83 1.20
N THR A 167 9.58 18.07 0.50
CA THR A 167 9.73 17.66 -0.90
C THR A 167 9.81 16.15 -1.03
N TYR A 168 9.61 15.61 -2.23
CA TYR A 168 9.77 14.16 -2.49
C TYR A 168 11.19 13.65 -2.12
N GLU A 169 12.23 14.48 -2.32
CA GLU A 169 13.60 14.14 -1.96
C GLU A 169 13.76 14.04 -0.43
N GLN A 170 13.22 15.00 0.30
CA GLN A 170 13.24 15.00 1.77
C GLN A 170 12.42 13.84 2.33
N LEU A 171 11.27 13.54 1.71
CA LEU A 171 10.41 12.44 2.12
C LEU A 171 11.08 11.08 1.89
N ALA A 172 11.79 10.90 0.77
CA ALA A 172 12.51 9.67 0.47
C ALA A 172 13.63 9.35 1.48
N ALA A 173 14.15 10.35 2.21
CA ALA A 173 15.14 10.19 3.26
C ALA A 173 14.53 10.16 4.68
N SER A 174 13.21 10.25 4.79
CA SER A 174 12.47 10.35 6.05
C SER A 174 12.02 8.97 6.56
N SER A 175 12.00 8.81 7.88
CA SER A 175 11.38 7.68 8.56
C SER A 175 9.87 7.83 8.80
N LEU A 176 9.28 8.95 8.36
CA LEU A 176 7.85 9.26 8.48
C LEU A 176 7.31 9.95 7.23
N ASP A 177 6.19 9.47 6.73
CA ASP A 177 5.28 10.19 5.84
C ASP A 177 3.92 10.24 6.50
N MET A 178 3.52 11.41 7.02
CA MET A 178 2.26 11.58 7.74
C MET A 178 1.49 12.76 7.20
N VAL A 179 0.21 12.57 6.90
CA VAL A 179 -0.73 13.65 6.59
C VAL A 179 -1.71 13.79 7.74
N VAL A 180 -1.86 15.01 8.24
CA VAL A 180 -2.80 15.37 9.30
C VAL A 180 -3.72 16.47 8.82
N ALA A 181 -5.00 16.35 9.15
CA ALA A 181 -5.98 17.41 8.90
C ALA A 181 -6.92 17.59 10.10
N GLY A 182 -7.37 18.81 10.32
CA GLY A 182 -8.26 19.14 11.42
C GLY A 182 -8.79 20.55 11.39
N THR A 183 -9.60 20.88 12.39
CA THR A 183 -10.09 22.23 12.66
C THR A 183 -9.08 23.02 13.52
N SER A 184 -9.45 24.26 13.90
CA SER A 184 -8.64 25.05 14.85
C SER A 184 -8.49 24.35 16.20
N ASP A 185 -9.44 23.54 16.61
CA ASP A 185 -9.57 23.05 17.97
C ASP A 185 -9.18 21.56 18.08
N ALA A 186 -9.15 20.82 16.97
CA ALA A 186 -8.97 19.39 17.02
C ALA A 186 -8.53 18.74 15.71
N VAL A 187 -7.81 17.63 15.83
CA VAL A 187 -7.46 16.73 14.73
C VAL A 187 -8.67 15.89 14.32
N LEU A 188 -8.88 15.74 13.02
CA LEU A 188 -9.98 14.95 12.43
C LEU A 188 -9.50 13.73 11.66
N MET A 189 -8.32 13.80 11.04
CA MET A 189 -7.80 12.74 10.21
C MET A 189 -6.28 12.68 10.30
N VAL A 190 -5.77 11.45 10.43
CA VAL A 190 -4.34 11.15 10.29
C VAL A 190 -4.17 9.96 9.35
N GLU A 191 -3.16 10.02 8.51
CA GLU A 191 -2.75 8.96 7.61
C GLU A 191 -1.22 8.90 7.55
N SER A 192 -0.60 7.76 7.91
CA SER A 192 0.86 7.70 7.94
C SER A 192 1.45 6.37 7.49
N GLU A 193 2.71 6.46 7.05
CA GLU A 193 3.67 5.38 6.87
C GLU A 193 4.90 5.74 7.70
N ALA A 194 5.46 4.79 8.46
CA ALA A 194 6.59 5.04 9.35
C ALA A 194 7.57 3.86 9.38
N GLU A 195 8.79 4.13 9.79
CA GLU A 195 9.87 3.14 9.97
C GLU A 195 10.14 2.91 11.47
N GLU A 196 9.23 2.17 12.14
CA GLU A 196 9.33 1.81 13.57
C GLU A 196 9.46 3.01 14.52
N LEU A 197 8.73 4.10 14.27
CA LEU A 197 8.70 5.24 15.19
C LEU A 197 7.92 4.89 16.47
N THR A 198 8.32 5.48 17.59
CA THR A 198 7.62 5.31 18.85
C THR A 198 6.23 5.98 18.84
N GLU A 199 5.35 5.56 19.72
CA GLU A 199 4.04 6.17 19.91
C GLU A 199 4.15 7.67 20.22
N ASP A 200 5.13 8.07 21.04
CA ASP A 200 5.39 9.49 21.37
C ASP A 200 5.84 10.30 20.15
N GLN A 201 6.70 9.72 19.29
CA GLN A 201 7.12 10.38 18.05
C GLN A 201 5.95 10.52 17.07
N MET A 202 5.06 9.52 17.00
CA MET A 202 3.86 9.59 16.17
C MET A 202 2.88 10.66 16.68
N LEU A 203 2.64 10.70 17.99
CA LEU A 203 1.81 11.73 18.63
C LEU A 203 2.40 13.13 18.44
N GLY A 204 3.71 13.28 18.68
CA GLY A 204 4.41 14.54 18.46
C GLY A 204 4.30 15.06 17.01
N ALA A 205 4.33 14.17 16.01
CA ALA A 205 4.12 14.56 14.61
C ALA A 205 2.69 15.07 14.35
N VAL A 206 1.68 14.47 14.98
CA VAL A 206 0.29 14.91 14.87
C VAL A 206 0.11 16.31 15.48
N LEU A 207 0.66 16.54 16.68
CA LEU A 207 0.59 17.83 17.36
C LEU A 207 1.35 18.91 16.58
N PHE A 208 2.56 18.60 16.10
CA PHE A 208 3.33 19.51 15.25
C PHE A 208 2.53 19.94 14.01
N ALA A 209 1.90 18.99 13.30
CA ALA A 209 1.08 19.32 12.14
C ALA A 209 -0.11 20.21 12.50
N HIS A 210 -0.78 19.92 13.64
CA HIS A 210 -1.94 20.68 14.10
C HIS A 210 -1.59 22.13 14.42
N ASP A 211 -0.46 22.37 15.07
CA ASP A 211 0.03 23.70 15.38
C ASP A 211 0.40 24.46 14.09
N GLU A 212 1.13 23.81 13.17
CA GLU A 212 1.61 24.43 11.95
C GLU A 212 0.50 24.83 10.97
N PHE A 213 -0.56 24.01 10.84
CA PHE A 213 -1.61 24.37 9.89
C PHE A 213 -2.64 25.40 10.39
N GLN A 214 -2.53 25.93 11.61
CA GLN A 214 -3.40 27.03 12.08
C GLN A 214 -3.33 28.25 11.19
N VAL A 215 -2.19 28.53 10.59
CA VAL A 215 -2.02 29.64 9.64
C VAL A 215 -2.92 29.47 8.41
N VAL A 216 -3.10 28.23 7.94
CA VAL A 216 -4.00 27.90 6.82
C VAL A 216 -5.46 28.21 7.18
N ILE A 217 -5.90 27.78 8.36
CA ILE A 217 -7.24 28.02 8.88
C ILE A 217 -7.54 29.52 8.95
N ASN A 218 -6.61 30.30 9.47
CA ASN A 218 -6.73 31.74 9.58
C ASN A 218 -6.83 32.41 8.19
N ALA A 219 -5.98 32.02 7.24
CA ALA A 219 -6.02 32.51 5.87
C ALA A 219 -7.34 32.20 5.15
N VAL A 220 -7.89 30.99 5.38
CA VAL A 220 -9.19 30.60 4.83
C VAL A 220 -10.32 31.41 5.46
N LYS A 221 -10.30 31.67 6.78
CA LYS A 221 -11.26 32.56 7.46
C LYS A 221 -11.21 33.97 6.89
N GLU A 222 -10.02 34.53 6.64
CA GLU A 222 -9.85 35.84 6.02
C GLU A 222 -10.40 35.87 4.59
N LEU A 223 -10.14 34.84 3.78
CA LEU A 223 -10.69 34.73 2.43
C LEU A 223 -12.23 34.67 2.46
N ALA A 224 -12.78 33.88 3.38
CA ALA A 224 -14.23 33.76 3.53
C ALA A 224 -14.89 35.08 3.96
N ALA A 225 -14.23 35.85 4.85
CA ALA A 225 -14.75 37.14 5.27
C ALA A 225 -14.94 38.17 4.09
N GLU A 226 -14.12 38.04 3.03
CA GLU A 226 -14.21 38.91 1.86
C GLU A 226 -15.01 38.31 0.70
N ALA A 227 -15.01 36.97 0.53
CA ALA A 227 -15.51 36.32 -0.68
C ALA A 227 -16.67 35.35 -0.47
N ALA A 228 -17.07 35.07 0.78
CA ALA A 228 -18.11 34.08 1.04
C ALA A 228 -19.46 34.50 0.45
N LYS A 229 -20.15 33.55 -0.16
CA LYS A 229 -21.55 33.67 -0.58
C LYS A 229 -22.47 33.59 0.64
N PRO A 230 -23.68 34.13 0.59
CA PRO A 230 -24.64 33.98 1.67
C PRO A 230 -24.86 32.50 2.01
N THR A 231 -24.83 32.18 3.30
CA THR A 231 -25.10 30.85 3.80
C THR A 231 -26.52 30.41 3.41
N TRP A 232 -26.64 29.14 3.00
CA TRP A 232 -27.95 28.59 2.64
C TRP A 232 -28.87 28.54 3.85
N THR A 233 -30.15 28.85 3.61
CA THR A 233 -31.17 28.63 4.61
C THR A 233 -31.42 27.12 4.73
N TRP A 234 -30.84 26.51 5.73
CA TRP A 234 -31.02 25.13 6.09
C TRP A 234 -31.15 24.98 7.59
N ALA A 235 -32.02 24.10 8.03
CA ALA A 235 -32.19 23.78 9.43
C ALA A 235 -32.29 22.25 9.58
N PRO A 236 -31.74 21.68 10.64
CA PRO A 236 -31.91 20.27 10.94
C PRO A 236 -33.39 19.94 11.14
N GLN A 237 -33.75 18.71 10.79
CA GLN A 237 -35.11 18.22 11.10
C GLN A 237 -35.28 18.17 12.62
N ALA A 238 -36.44 18.60 13.13
CA ALA A 238 -36.69 18.55 14.57
C ALA A 238 -36.60 17.09 15.08
N GLU A 239 -35.93 16.91 16.20
CA GLU A 239 -35.84 15.61 16.85
C GLU A 239 -37.21 15.10 17.21
N ALA A 240 -37.51 13.84 16.89
CA ALA A 240 -38.79 13.20 17.20
C ALA A 240 -38.87 12.80 18.69
N THR A 241 -38.73 13.76 19.61
CA THR A 241 -38.58 13.58 21.05
C THR A 241 -39.70 12.75 21.68
N GLU A 242 -40.97 12.96 21.24
CA GLU A 242 -42.10 12.17 21.72
C GLU A 242 -42.00 10.72 21.29
N LEU A 243 -41.61 10.45 20.05
CA LEU A 243 -41.47 9.11 19.50
C LEU A 243 -40.29 8.35 20.20
N LEU A 244 -39.18 9.03 20.37
CA LEU A 244 -38.00 8.48 21.11
C LEU A 244 -38.40 8.16 22.56
N GLY A 245 -39.13 9.06 23.22
CA GLY A 245 -39.62 8.84 24.59
C GLY A 245 -40.56 7.65 24.69
N ALA A 246 -41.47 7.48 23.74
CA ALA A 246 -42.40 6.33 23.71
C ALA A 246 -41.68 5.00 23.51
N ILE A 247 -40.73 4.95 22.56
CA ILE A 247 -39.94 3.72 22.31
C ILE A 247 -39.08 3.40 23.54
N ARG A 248 -38.40 4.38 24.12
CA ARG A 248 -37.55 4.17 25.29
C ARG A 248 -38.34 3.67 26.50
N ALA A 249 -39.50 4.24 26.75
CA ALA A 249 -40.35 3.89 27.88
C ALA A 249 -40.87 2.45 27.81
N GLU A 250 -41.23 2.00 26.62
CA GLU A 250 -41.87 0.70 26.45
C GLU A 250 -40.90 -0.44 26.03
N PHE A 251 -39.91 -0.13 25.18
CA PHE A 251 -39.01 -1.12 24.59
C PHE A 251 -37.56 -0.98 25.02
N GLY A 252 -37.18 0.10 25.70
CA GLY A 252 -35.79 0.39 26.07
C GLY A 252 -35.11 -0.72 26.86
N GLU A 253 -35.83 -1.32 27.84
CA GLU A 253 -35.30 -2.47 28.61
C GLU A 253 -35.08 -3.71 27.71
N ALA A 254 -36.03 -4.02 26.82
CA ALA A 254 -35.92 -5.16 25.91
C ALA A 254 -34.77 -4.97 24.89
N ILE A 255 -34.54 -3.73 24.41
CA ILE A 255 -33.42 -3.38 23.55
C ILE A 255 -32.10 -3.55 24.32
N SER A 256 -32.02 -3.04 25.55
CA SER A 256 -30.84 -3.20 26.42
C SER A 256 -30.50 -4.67 26.69
N GLN A 257 -31.53 -5.50 26.93
CA GLN A 257 -31.34 -6.95 27.10
C GLN A 257 -30.89 -7.64 25.81
N ALA A 258 -31.41 -7.23 24.64
CA ALA A 258 -30.96 -7.77 23.36
C ALA A 258 -29.44 -7.53 23.13
N TYR A 259 -28.91 -6.41 23.58
CA TYR A 259 -27.48 -6.09 23.52
C TYR A 259 -26.60 -6.84 24.54
N THR A 260 -27.17 -7.70 25.38
CA THR A 260 -26.41 -8.67 26.20
C THR A 260 -26.20 -10.01 25.49
N ILE A 261 -26.83 -10.22 24.33
CA ILE A 261 -26.66 -11.42 23.51
C ILE A 261 -25.34 -11.29 22.75
N THR A 262 -24.34 -12.10 23.12
CA THR A 262 -22.99 -12.01 22.58
C THR A 262 -22.86 -12.54 21.14
N VAL A 263 -23.68 -13.55 20.77
CA VAL A 263 -23.71 -14.11 19.41
C VAL A 263 -24.38 -13.12 18.44
N LYS A 264 -23.66 -12.68 17.43
CA LYS A 264 -24.12 -11.65 16.47
C LYS A 264 -25.44 -12.01 15.80
N ALA A 265 -25.55 -13.21 15.25
CA ALA A 265 -26.75 -13.66 14.52
C ALA A 265 -28.01 -13.63 15.43
N ASP A 266 -27.91 -14.13 16.64
CA ASP A 266 -29.01 -14.20 17.60
C ASP A 266 -29.40 -12.79 18.08
N ARG A 267 -28.41 -11.93 18.32
CA ARG A 267 -28.63 -10.50 18.68
C ARG A 267 -29.39 -9.77 17.58
N TYR A 268 -28.94 -9.90 16.31
CA TYR A 268 -29.63 -9.28 15.19
C TYR A 268 -31.03 -9.81 14.95
N ALA A 269 -31.24 -11.11 15.10
CA ALA A 269 -32.59 -11.70 15.04
C ALA A 269 -33.51 -11.08 16.10
N ARG A 270 -33.02 -10.98 17.34
CA ARG A 270 -33.80 -10.41 18.45
C ARG A 270 -34.09 -8.93 18.27
N LEU A 271 -33.11 -8.13 17.82
CA LEU A 271 -33.30 -6.71 17.53
C LEU A 271 -34.26 -6.51 16.33
N GLY A 272 -34.21 -7.38 15.32
CA GLY A 272 -35.13 -7.38 14.20
C GLY A 272 -36.59 -7.61 14.65
N GLU A 273 -36.83 -8.62 15.46
CA GLU A 273 -38.16 -8.89 16.06
C GLU A 273 -38.69 -7.68 16.83
N LEU A 274 -37.84 -7.07 17.68
CA LEU A 274 -38.22 -5.89 18.46
C LEU A 274 -38.54 -4.70 17.55
N LYS A 275 -37.73 -4.48 16.52
CA LYS A 275 -37.94 -3.42 15.53
C LYS A 275 -39.28 -3.57 14.80
N ASP A 276 -39.61 -4.78 14.37
CA ASP A 276 -40.89 -5.06 13.70
C ASP A 276 -42.09 -4.85 14.65
N LEU A 277 -41.96 -5.25 15.93
CA LEU A 277 -42.99 -4.98 16.96
C LEU A 277 -43.19 -3.48 17.18
N VAL A 278 -42.10 -2.71 17.28
CA VAL A 278 -42.16 -1.25 17.48
C VAL A 278 -42.82 -0.58 16.28
N VAL A 279 -42.45 -0.99 15.05
CA VAL A 279 -43.05 -0.48 13.81
C VAL A 279 -44.54 -0.81 13.75
N ALA A 280 -44.93 -2.07 14.01
CA ALA A 280 -46.34 -2.49 13.99
C ALA A 280 -47.21 -1.73 15.00
N LYS A 281 -46.60 -1.29 16.13
CA LYS A 281 -47.35 -0.60 17.20
C LYS A 281 -47.43 0.91 17.00
N LEU A 282 -46.35 1.55 16.53
CA LEU A 282 -46.21 3.01 16.53
C LEU A 282 -46.35 3.66 15.16
N ALA A 283 -46.08 2.90 14.07
CA ALA A 283 -46.21 3.48 12.72
C ALA A 283 -47.67 3.62 12.33
N ARG A 284 -47.94 4.67 11.56
CA ARG A 284 -49.29 4.96 11.00
C ARG A 284 -49.26 4.72 9.49
N GLU A 285 -50.35 4.16 8.96
CA GLU A 285 -50.50 3.97 7.50
C GLU A 285 -50.62 5.31 6.76
N GLU A 286 -51.31 6.26 7.37
CA GLU A 286 -51.44 7.65 6.89
C GLU A 286 -51.02 8.61 8.01
N GLY A 287 -50.15 9.59 7.66
CA GLY A 287 -49.65 10.60 8.59
C GLY A 287 -48.33 10.26 9.26
N GLN A 288 -48.04 10.89 10.37
CA GLN A 288 -46.82 10.74 11.15
C GLN A 288 -47.09 10.03 12.51
N PRO A 289 -46.17 9.20 13.04
CA PRO A 289 -44.91 8.80 12.41
C PRO A 289 -45.09 7.69 11.34
N SER A 290 -44.34 7.79 10.27
CA SER A 290 -44.26 6.74 9.26
C SER A 290 -43.43 5.56 9.77
N ALA A 291 -43.48 4.40 9.08
CA ALA A 291 -42.61 3.26 9.38
C ALA A 291 -41.12 3.59 9.28
N ALA A 292 -40.74 4.51 8.40
CA ALA A 292 -39.35 4.97 8.28
C ALA A 292 -38.92 5.80 9.50
N ASP A 293 -39.80 6.71 9.98
CA ASP A 293 -39.51 7.49 11.20
C ASP A 293 -39.37 6.61 12.43
N VAL A 294 -40.25 5.63 12.57
CA VAL A 294 -40.17 4.66 13.70
C VAL A 294 -38.89 3.84 13.64
N LYS A 295 -38.49 3.38 12.48
CA LYS A 295 -37.20 2.65 12.30
C LYS A 295 -35.99 3.51 12.62
N ALA A 296 -36.00 4.77 12.18
CA ALA A 296 -34.94 5.74 12.51
C ALA A 296 -34.86 6.00 14.02
N ALA A 297 -36.00 6.25 14.68
CA ALA A 297 -36.05 6.44 16.13
C ALA A 297 -35.64 5.19 16.90
N PHE A 298 -35.97 3.98 16.43
CA PHE A 298 -35.50 2.73 17.03
C PHE A 298 -33.97 2.66 16.94
N GLY A 299 -33.39 2.92 15.79
CA GLY A 299 -31.93 2.96 15.60
C GLY A 299 -31.23 3.97 16.52
N GLU A 300 -31.85 5.14 16.77
CA GLU A 300 -31.32 6.12 17.71
C GLU A 300 -31.34 5.60 19.16
N ILE A 301 -32.36 4.83 19.55
CA ILE A 301 -32.39 4.20 20.87
C ILE A 301 -31.33 3.10 20.97
N GLU A 302 -31.10 2.30 19.91
CA GLU A 302 -30.01 1.32 19.84
C GLU A 302 -28.67 2.05 20.04
N TYR A 303 -28.40 3.10 19.29
CA TYR A 303 -27.19 3.93 19.35
C TYR A 303 -26.91 4.42 20.77
N ARG A 304 -27.89 5.10 21.39
CA ARG A 304 -27.77 5.63 22.76
C ARG A 304 -27.56 4.52 23.79
N THR A 305 -28.28 3.40 23.68
CA THR A 305 -28.19 2.27 24.62
C THR A 305 -26.79 1.66 24.64
N VAL A 306 -26.20 1.42 23.48
CA VAL A 306 -24.85 0.84 23.38
C VAL A 306 -23.80 1.80 23.95
N ARG A 307 -23.87 3.07 23.57
CA ARG A 307 -22.91 4.10 24.02
C ARG A 307 -23.00 4.35 25.52
N GLU A 308 -24.21 4.50 26.07
CA GLU A 308 -24.44 4.64 27.51
C GLU A 308 -23.89 3.43 28.29
N ASN A 309 -24.06 2.22 27.79
CA ASN A 309 -23.53 1.01 28.41
C ASN A 309 -22.00 1.05 28.45
N ILE A 310 -21.34 1.38 27.36
CA ILE A 310 -19.87 1.42 27.25
C ILE A 310 -19.27 2.48 28.20
N VAL A 311 -19.75 3.73 28.16
CA VAL A 311 -19.18 4.80 28.98
C VAL A 311 -19.46 4.64 30.49
N ASN A 312 -20.46 3.83 30.84
CA ASN A 312 -20.76 3.48 32.22
C ASN A 312 -20.07 2.19 32.70
N GLY A 313 -19.12 1.65 31.93
CA GLY A 313 -18.28 0.51 32.30
C GLY A 313 -18.99 -0.85 32.25
N LYS A 314 -20.13 -0.97 31.55
CA LYS A 314 -20.75 -2.27 31.30
C LYS A 314 -19.97 -3.05 30.25
N PRO A 315 -20.10 -4.39 30.23
CA PRO A 315 -19.51 -5.19 29.14
C PRO A 315 -19.90 -4.68 27.74
N ARG A 316 -18.99 -4.84 26.80
CA ARG A 316 -19.21 -4.54 25.38
C ARG A 316 -20.23 -5.51 24.76
N ILE A 317 -20.62 -5.26 23.53
CA ILE A 317 -21.64 -6.03 22.79
C ILE A 317 -21.34 -7.54 22.77
N ASP A 318 -20.06 -7.91 22.74
CA ASP A 318 -19.60 -9.31 22.77
C ASP A 318 -19.16 -9.81 24.16
N GLY A 319 -19.43 -9.05 25.18
CA GLY A 319 -19.13 -9.37 26.58
C GLY A 319 -17.71 -9.05 27.06
N ARG A 320 -16.82 -8.55 26.18
CA ARG A 320 -15.46 -8.14 26.55
C ARG A 320 -15.45 -6.83 27.36
N ASP A 321 -14.31 -6.59 27.98
CA ASP A 321 -13.92 -5.27 28.50
C ASP A 321 -13.38 -4.36 27.39
N THR A 322 -12.90 -3.18 27.74
CA THR A 322 -12.39 -2.19 26.79
C THR A 322 -10.99 -2.48 26.25
N ARG A 323 -10.25 -3.45 26.81
CA ARG A 323 -8.83 -3.73 26.50
C ARG A 323 -8.58 -5.08 25.85
N THR A 324 -9.47 -6.05 26.04
CA THR A 324 -9.27 -7.43 25.56
C THR A 324 -9.39 -7.55 24.04
N VAL A 325 -8.38 -8.14 23.42
CA VAL A 325 -8.40 -8.55 21.99
C VAL A 325 -9.22 -9.83 21.85
N ARG A 326 -9.99 -9.97 20.78
CA ARG A 326 -10.74 -11.20 20.46
C ARG A 326 -9.80 -12.40 20.32
N PRO A 327 -10.27 -13.63 20.53
CA PRO A 327 -9.49 -14.85 20.33
C PRO A 327 -8.90 -14.90 18.90
N LEU A 328 -7.64 -15.33 18.81
CA LEU A 328 -6.95 -15.50 17.53
C LEU A 328 -6.85 -16.99 17.17
N ASN A 329 -7.06 -17.29 15.87
CA ASN A 329 -6.66 -18.55 15.26
C ASN A 329 -5.78 -18.24 14.06
N ILE A 330 -4.56 -18.78 14.04
CA ILE A 330 -3.52 -18.42 13.08
C ILE A 330 -2.94 -19.69 12.46
N GLU A 331 -2.96 -19.76 11.14
CA GLU A 331 -2.41 -20.86 10.37
C GLU A 331 -1.53 -20.31 9.24
N VAL A 332 -0.42 -21.01 8.94
CA VAL A 332 0.46 -20.68 7.80
C VAL A 332 0.64 -21.91 6.91
N GLY A 333 0.97 -21.69 5.63
CA GLY A 333 1.13 -22.79 4.68
C GLY A 333 -0.20 -23.49 4.34
N VAL A 334 -1.32 -22.78 4.42
CA VAL A 334 -2.69 -23.35 4.27
C VAL A 334 -3.02 -23.73 2.83
N LEU A 335 -2.32 -23.20 1.83
CA LEU A 335 -2.57 -23.48 0.41
C LEU A 335 -1.35 -24.20 -0.21
N PRO A 336 -1.55 -25.40 -0.81
CA PRO A 336 -0.42 -26.29 -1.13
C PRO A 336 0.43 -25.86 -2.33
N LYS A 337 -0.03 -24.95 -3.18
CA LYS A 337 0.66 -24.54 -4.41
C LYS A 337 1.07 -23.08 -4.44
N THR A 338 0.76 -22.32 -3.40
CA THR A 338 1.17 -20.92 -3.28
C THR A 338 2.61 -20.82 -2.78
N HIS A 339 3.23 -19.66 -2.94
CA HIS A 339 4.60 -19.44 -2.48
C HIS A 339 4.66 -19.21 -0.96
N GLY A 340 3.64 -18.54 -0.41
CA GLY A 340 3.38 -18.42 1.02
C GLY A 340 1.91 -18.11 1.24
N SER A 341 1.33 -18.59 2.33
CA SER A 341 -0.06 -18.36 2.66
C SER A 341 -0.32 -18.38 4.15
N ALA A 342 -1.28 -17.59 4.59
CA ALA A 342 -1.74 -17.53 5.96
C ALA A 342 -3.25 -17.40 6.04
N LEU A 343 -3.85 -18.02 7.03
CA LEU A 343 -5.22 -17.79 7.46
C LEU A 343 -5.15 -17.13 8.84
N PHE A 344 -5.54 -15.88 8.90
CA PHE A 344 -5.59 -15.11 10.13
C PHE A 344 -7.04 -14.86 10.52
N THR A 345 -7.44 -15.38 11.67
CA THR A 345 -8.79 -15.21 12.22
C THR A 345 -8.72 -14.51 13.56
N ARG A 346 -9.50 -13.44 13.73
CA ARG A 346 -9.68 -12.70 14.99
C ARG A 346 -11.18 -12.60 15.29
N GLY A 347 -11.65 -13.46 16.18
CA GLY A 347 -13.09 -13.64 16.41
C GLY A 347 -13.81 -13.94 15.10
N GLU A 348 -14.76 -13.12 14.72
CA GLU A 348 -15.56 -13.20 13.48
C GLU A 348 -14.97 -12.37 12.34
N THR A 349 -13.66 -12.21 12.27
CA THR A 349 -12.95 -11.54 11.16
C THR A 349 -11.83 -12.43 10.67
N GLN A 350 -11.85 -12.81 9.41
CA GLN A 350 -10.92 -13.75 8.82
C GLN A 350 -10.36 -13.25 7.49
N ALA A 351 -9.05 -13.35 7.33
CA ALA A 351 -8.32 -13.02 6.11
C ALA A 351 -7.49 -14.22 5.65
N LEU A 352 -7.73 -14.70 4.44
CA LEU A 352 -6.87 -15.62 3.72
C LEU A 352 -5.88 -14.81 2.90
N VAL A 353 -4.61 -14.83 3.27
CA VAL A 353 -3.59 -14.00 2.64
C VAL A 353 -2.55 -14.85 1.94
N VAL A 354 -2.24 -14.47 0.71
CA VAL A 354 -1.33 -15.21 -0.17
C VAL A 354 -0.21 -14.31 -0.66
N ALA A 355 1.03 -14.75 -0.49
CA ALA A 355 2.21 -14.12 -1.05
C ALA A 355 2.69 -14.87 -2.30
N THR A 356 2.98 -14.11 -3.36
CA THR A 356 3.53 -14.62 -4.63
C THR A 356 4.81 -13.88 -4.94
N LEU A 357 5.86 -14.60 -5.27
CA LEU A 357 7.16 -14.07 -5.67
C LEU A 357 7.27 -14.15 -7.19
N GLY A 358 7.70 -13.07 -7.82
CA GLY A 358 7.90 -12.96 -9.26
C GLY A 358 9.27 -12.38 -9.61
N THR A 359 9.47 -12.14 -10.87
CA THR A 359 10.71 -11.56 -11.43
C THR A 359 10.62 -10.04 -11.50
N ALA A 360 11.71 -9.36 -11.82
CA ALA A 360 11.72 -7.91 -12.05
C ALA A 360 10.79 -7.46 -13.20
N ARG A 361 10.41 -8.38 -14.11
CA ARG A 361 9.47 -8.11 -15.23
C ARG A 361 8.03 -8.03 -14.76
N ASP A 362 7.73 -8.63 -13.61
CA ASP A 362 6.38 -8.66 -13.01
C ASP A 362 6.11 -7.40 -12.16
N ALA A 363 7.12 -6.53 -11.98
CA ALA A 363 6.96 -5.28 -11.27
C ALA A 363 5.91 -4.37 -11.92
N GLN A 364 5.07 -3.74 -11.10
CA GLN A 364 4.05 -2.83 -11.59
C GLN A 364 4.69 -1.58 -12.18
N LEU A 365 4.30 -1.23 -13.42
CA LEU A 365 4.72 0.02 -14.04
C LEU A 365 3.71 1.12 -13.68
N LEU A 366 4.18 2.15 -12.98
CA LEU A 366 3.40 3.30 -12.59
C LEU A 366 3.80 4.50 -13.46
N ASP A 367 2.84 5.02 -14.25
CA ASP A 367 3.00 6.28 -15.00
C ASP A 367 2.42 7.43 -14.14
N THR A 368 3.30 8.17 -13.51
CA THR A 368 2.96 9.27 -12.58
C THR A 368 3.35 10.63 -13.17
N LEU A 369 2.92 11.73 -12.55
CA LEU A 369 3.36 13.06 -12.97
C LEU A 369 4.88 13.23 -12.87
N GLU A 370 5.52 12.59 -11.87
CA GLU A 370 6.98 12.64 -11.69
C GLU A 370 7.73 11.84 -12.75
N GLY A 371 7.13 10.78 -13.31
CA GLY A 371 7.74 9.90 -14.31
C GLY A 371 7.21 8.47 -14.22
N GLU A 372 7.79 7.61 -15.04
CA GLU A 372 7.56 6.17 -14.93
C GLU A 372 8.37 5.61 -13.76
N LYS A 373 7.71 4.81 -12.92
CA LYS A 373 8.33 4.10 -11.78
C LYS A 373 7.98 2.62 -11.85
N LYS A 374 8.92 1.76 -11.51
CA LYS A 374 8.66 0.33 -11.29
C LYS A 374 8.45 0.10 -9.81
N ASP A 375 7.35 -0.53 -9.47
CA ASP A 375 7.00 -0.89 -8.11
C ASP A 375 7.07 -2.41 -7.93
N PRO A 376 8.08 -2.92 -7.20
CA PRO A 376 8.28 -4.35 -7.03
C PRO A 376 7.41 -4.95 -5.93
N PHE A 377 6.69 -4.15 -5.15
CA PHE A 377 5.82 -4.62 -4.08
C PHE A 377 4.37 -4.20 -4.29
N MET A 378 3.48 -5.18 -4.37
CA MET A 378 2.04 -4.97 -4.53
C MET A 378 1.29 -5.66 -3.39
N LEU A 379 0.27 -4.99 -2.82
CA LEU A 379 -0.69 -5.62 -1.92
C LEU A 379 -2.11 -5.27 -2.35
N HIS A 380 -2.89 -6.29 -2.67
CA HIS A 380 -4.27 -6.17 -3.08
C HIS A 380 -5.20 -6.74 -2.02
N TYR A 381 -6.30 -6.06 -1.77
CA TYR A 381 -7.31 -6.40 -0.79
C TYR A 381 -8.65 -6.59 -1.48
N ASN A 382 -9.29 -7.71 -1.22
CA ASN A 382 -10.59 -8.07 -1.77
C ASN A 382 -11.60 -8.29 -0.65
N PHE A 383 -12.77 -7.67 -0.81
CA PHE A 383 -13.87 -7.75 0.16
C PHE A 383 -15.16 -8.20 -0.55
N PRO A 384 -15.31 -9.52 -0.78
CA PRO A 384 -16.50 -10.05 -1.44
C PRO A 384 -17.73 -9.98 -0.52
N PRO A 385 -18.95 -9.85 -1.07
CA PRO A 385 -20.19 -9.72 -0.28
C PRO A 385 -20.43 -10.87 0.69
N PHE A 386 -20.00 -12.08 0.36
CA PHE A 386 -20.16 -13.24 1.23
C PHE A 386 -19.42 -13.10 2.56
N SER A 387 -18.38 -12.25 2.64
CA SER A 387 -17.64 -12.03 3.88
C SER A 387 -18.49 -11.43 5.01
N VAL A 388 -19.61 -10.83 4.68
CA VAL A 388 -20.62 -10.31 5.63
C VAL A 388 -21.96 -11.05 5.51
N GLY A 389 -21.99 -12.19 4.78
CA GLY A 389 -23.18 -13.01 4.61
C GLY A 389 -24.22 -12.44 3.63
N GLU A 390 -23.82 -11.55 2.74
CA GLU A 390 -24.71 -10.88 1.80
C GLU A 390 -24.54 -11.36 0.36
N CYS A 391 -25.60 -11.20 -0.43
CA CYS A 391 -25.54 -11.28 -1.87
C CYS A 391 -25.28 -9.88 -2.42
N GLY A 392 -24.29 -9.73 -3.32
CA GLY A 392 -23.93 -8.44 -3.87
C GLY A 392 -23.29 -8.52 -5.25
N ARG A 393 -23.10 -7.37 -5.88
CA ARG A 393 -22.46 -7.29 -7.19
C ARG A 393 -20.97 -7.61 -7.06
N MET A 394 -20.50 -8.57 -7.86
CA MET A 394 -19.09 -8.84 -8.04
C MET A 394 -18.53 -7.91 -9.12
N GLY A 395 -17.42 -7.23 -8.83
CA GLY A 395 -16.82 -6.25 -9.75
C GLY A 395 -15.35 -6.04 -9.44
N GLY A 396 -14.74 -5.02 -10.05
CA GLY A 396 -13.39 -4.57 -9.68
C GLY A 396 -13.36 -3.88 -8.33
N ALA A 397 -12.16 -3.73 -7.76
CA ALA A 397 -11.94 -3.10 -6.47
C ALA A 397 -12.54 -1.69 -6.41
N GLY A 398 -13.34 -1.43 -5.41
CA GLY A 398 -13.90 -0.12 -5.11
C GLY A 398 -12.92 0.77 -4.33
N ARG A 399 -13.30 2.03 -4.11
CA ARG A 399 -12.47 3.00 -3.37
C ARG A 399 -12.09 2.53 -1.95
N ARG A 400 -13.01 1.81 -1.28
CA ARG A 400 -12.79 1.27 0.06
C ARG A 400 -11.72 0.18 0.05
N GLU A 401 -11.80 -0.73 -0.92
CA GLU A 401 -10.87 -1.84 -1.08
C GLU A 401 -9.46 -1.32 -1.41
N ILE A 402 -9.36 -0.33 -2.30
CA ILE A 402 -8.08 0.34 -2.62
C ILE A 402 -7.49 0.97 -1.35
N GLY A 403 -8.28 1.67 -0.55
CA GLY A 403 -7.83 2.29 0.70
C GLY A 403 -7.34 1.29 1.74
N HIS A 404 -8.07 0.18 1.94
CA HIS A 404 -7.68 -0.89 2.87
C HIS A 404 -6.43 -1.63 2.39
N GLY A 405 -6.33 -1.91 1.09
CA GLY A 405 -5.13 -2.51 0.49
C GLY A 405 -3.90 -1.62 0.69
N ARG A 406 -4.03 -0.30 0.46
CA ARG A 406 -2.93 0.65 0.67
C ARG A 406 -2.50 0.73 2.14
N LEU A 407 -3.44 0.73 3.07
CA LEU A 407 -3.14 0.71 4.50
C LEU A 407 -2.37 -0.56 4.89
N ALA A 408 -2.84 -1.73 4.45
CA ALA A 408 -2.15 -2.99 4.71
C ALA A 408 -0.74 -3.02 4.07
N ARG A 409 -0.62 -2.51 2.83
CA ARG A 409 0.65 -2.42 2.11
C ARG A 409 1.69 -1.62 2.89
N ARG A 410 1.37 -0.36 3.23
CA ARG A 410 2.32 0.52 3.93
C ARG A 410 2.65 0.02 5.33
N SER A 411 1.74 -0.71 5.98
CA SER A 411 1.98 -1.31 7.30
C SER A 411 3.14 -2.30 7.30
N VAL A 412 3.34 -3.07 6.22
CA VAL A 412 4.38 -4.10 6.12
C VAL A 412 5.59 -3.66 5.28
N GLN A 413 5.45 -2.61 4.47
CA GLN A 413 6.46 -2.18 3.49
C GLN A 413 7.80 -1.83 4.13
N ALA A 414 7.82 -1.13 5.27
CA ALA A 414 9.04 -0.75 5.98
C ALA A 414 9.85 -1.96 6.47
N MET A 415 9.19 -3.10 6.67
CA MET A 415 9.80 -4.35 7.14
C MET A 415 10.26 -5.27 6.01
N LEU A 416 10.02 -4.93 4.75
CA LEU A 416 10.53 -5.70 3.62
C LEU A 416 12.05 -5.55 3.48
N PRO A 417 12.74 -6.57 2.94
CA PRO A 417 14.15 -6.48 2.62
C PRO A 417 14.39 -5.48 1.48
N ALA A 418 15.58 -4.91 1.44
CA ALA A 418 16.02 -4.10 0.31
C ALA A 418 16.12 -4.93 -0.99
N ALA A 419 15.93 -4.28 -2.14
CA ALA A 419 15.85 -4.97 -3.43
C ALA A 419 17.16 -5.65 -3.86
N ASP A 420 18.29 -5.20 -3.35
CA ASP A 420 19.61 -5.82 -3.55
C ASP A 420 19.78 -7.11 -2.72
N VAL A 421 19.13 -7.18 -1.55
CA VAL A 421 19.14 -8.37 -0.68
C VAL A 421 18.13 -9.42 -1.16
N PHE A 422 16.95 -8.98 -1.60
CA PHE A 422 15.86 -9.85 -2.03
C PHE A 422 15.23 -9.33 -3.33
N PRO A 423 15.84 -9.59 -4.49
CA PRO A 423 15.47 -8.98 -5.78
C PRO A 423 14.26 -9.64 -6.46
N TYR A 424 13.24 -9.98 -5.70
CA TYR A 424 11.97 -10.48 -6.20
C TYR A 424 10.93 -9.37 -6.28
N THR A 425 10.06 -9.46 -7.26
CA THR A 425 8.78 -8.76 -7.22
C THR A 425 7.85 -9.54 -6.30
N ILE A 426 7.22 -8.86 -5.36
CA ILE A 426 6.35 -9.46 -4.36
C ILE A 426 4.92 -8.99 -4.58
N ARG A 427 3.98 -9.92 -4.73
CA ARG A 427 2.55 -9.63 -4.73
C ARG A 427 1.85 -10.34 -3.58
N VAL A 428 1.23 -9.56 -2.69
CA VAL A 428 0.37 -10.09 -1.63
C VAL A 428 -1.09 -9.85 -2.01
N VAL A 429 -1.93 -10.84 -1.82
CA VAL A 429 -3.38 -10.72 -1.98
C VAL A 429 -4.06 -11.14 -0.69
N SER A 430 -4.89 -10.27 -0.15
CA SER A 430 -5.72 -10.55 1.02
C SER A 430 -7.17 -10.72 0.60
N GLU A 431 -7.68 -11.94 0.73
CA GLU A 431 -9.08 -12.30 0.53
C GLU A 431 -9.79 -12.28 1.88
N ILE A 432 -10.73 -11.38 2.07
CA ILE A 432 -11.53 -11.33 3.30
C ILE A 432 -12.65 -12.36 3.19
N THR A 433 -12.59 -13.38 4.03
CA THR A 433 -13.54 -14.49 4.02
C THR A 433 -14.65 -14.32 5.06
N GLU A 434 -14.37 -13.53 6.13
CA GLU A 434 -15.34 -13.18 7.17
C GLU A 434 -15.02 -11.80 7.74
N SER A 435 -16.04 -10.98 8.06
CA SER A 435 -15.80 -9.63 8.57
C SER A 435 -16.80 -9.17 9.62
N ASN A 436 -16.28 -8.90 10.82
CA ASN A 436 -16.94 -8.17 11.89
C ASN A 436 -15.96 -7.28 12.65
N GLY A 437 -15.53 -6.19 12.00
CA GLY A 437 -14.59 -5.20 12.52
C GLY A 437 -13.15 -5.39 12.04
N SER A 438 -12.61 -4.34 11.46
CA SER A 438 -11.23 -4.17 10.95
C SER A 438 -10.58 -5.34 10.22
N SER A 439 -11.15 -5.67 9.07
CA SER A 439 -10.55 -6.65 8.15
C SER A 439 -9.21 -6.17 7.56
N SER A 440 -8.96 -4.85 7.47
CA SER A 440 -7.67 -4.30 7.05
C SER A 440 -6.53 -4.65 8.02
N MET A 441 -6.79 -4.66 9.33
CA MET A 441 -5.78 -5.05 10.31
C MET A 441 -5.57 -6.57 10.36
N ALA A 442 -6.59 -7.36 10.07
CA ALA A 442 -6.43 -8.79 9.81
C ALA A 442 -5.56 -9.04 8.57
N SER A 443 -5.72 -8.22 7.52
CA SER A 443 -4.86 -8.27 6.32
C SER A 443 -3.40 -7.93 6.63
N VAL A 444 -3.13 -6.98 7.52
CA VAL A 444 -1.76 -6.65 7.98
C VAL A 444 -1.10 -7.85 8.64
N CYS A 445 -1.78 -8.45 9.62
CA CYS A 445 -1.27 -9.65 10.32
C CYS A 445 -1.08 -10.82 9.35
N GLY A 446 -2.07 -11.09 8.51
CA GLY A 446 -2.00 -12.15 7.51
C GLY A 446 -0.92 -11.92 6.45
N ALA A 447 -0.69 -10.66 6.02
CA ALA A 447 0.37 -10.32 5.08
C ALA A 447 1.76 -10.56 5.68
N SER A 448 1.98 -10.13 6.93
CA SER A 448 3.22 -10.42 7.65
C SER A 448 3.49 -11.92 7.73
N LEU A 449 2.49 -12.72 8.10
CA LEU A 449 2.59 -14.18 8.20
C LEU A 449 2.85 -14.83 6.84
N ALA A 450 2.11 -14.45 5.79
CA ALA A 450 2.24 -15.01 4.44
C ALA A 450 3.61 -14.68 3.80
N LEU A 451 4.14 -13.49 4.04
CA LEU A 451 5.49 -13.09 3.61
C LEU A 451 6.56 -13.92 4.30
N MET A 452 6.44 -14.12 5.62
CA MET A 452 7.37 -14.95 6.39
C MET A 452 7.28 -16.43 5.98
N ASP A 453 6.07 -16.94 5.70
CA ASP A 453 5.85 -18.30 5.19
C ASP A 453 6.44 -18.50 3.78
N ALA A 454 6.42 -17.46 2.93
CA ALA A 454 7.06 -17.47 1.61
C ALA A 454 8.59 -17.46 1.66
N GLY A 455 9.19 -17.21 2.82
CA GLY A 455 10.64 -17.07 2.98
C GLY A 455 11.17 -15.68 2.62
N VAL A 456 10.31 -14.66 2.56
CA VAL A 456 10.76 -13.26 2.42
C VAL A 456 11.49 -12.86 3.71
N PRO A 457 12.76 -12.45 3.68
CA PRO A 457 13.52 -12.12 4.88
C PRO A 457 13.10 -10.77 5.47
N MET A 458 11.91 -10.75 6.07
CA MET A 458 11.38 -9.56 6.73
C MET A 458 12.28 -9.15 7.91
N LYS A 459 12.46 -7.83 8.12
CA LYS A 459 13.24 -7.27 9.24
C LYS A 459 12.60 -7.64 10.59
N ALA A 460 11.27 -7.63 10.67
CA ALA A 460 10.49 -8.01 11.84
C ALA A 460 9.04 -8.37 11.45
N PRO A 461 8.32 -9.18 12.24
CA PRO A 461 6.89 -9.39 12.07
C PRO A 461 6.10 -8.12 12.40
N VAL A 462 4.99 -7.94 11.70
CA VAL A 462 4.09 -6.79 11.85
C VAL A 462 2.71 -7.26 12.25
N ALA A 463 2.13 -6.63 13.27
CA ALA A 463 0.73 -6.81 13.63
C ALA A 463 -0.03 -5.48 13.55
N GLY A 464 -1.34 -5.58 13.37
CA GLY A 464 -2.22 -4.41 13.34
C GLY A 464 -3.46 -4.59 14.19
N ILE A 465 -3.95 -3.50 14.76
CA ILE A 465 -5.14 -3.44 15.60
C ILE A 465 -5.99 -2.22 15.26
N ALA A 466 -7.31 -2.32 15.46
CA ALA A 466 -8.23 -1.21 15.37
C ALA A 466 -8.78 -0.85 16.73
N MET A 467 -8.67 0.42 17.05
CA MET A 467 -9.17 1.06 18.27
C MET A 467 -10.41 1.88 17.93
N GLY A 468 -11.29 2.03 18.89
CA GLY A 468 -12.45 2.91 18.80
C GLY A 468 -12.56 3.84 19.98
N LEU A 469 -13.50 4.76 19.89
CA LEU A 469 -13.83 5.72 20.95
C LEU A 469 -15.34 5.84 21.06
N VAL A 470 -15.82 5.88 22.29
CA VAL A 470 -17.16 6.36 22.62
C VAL A 470 -17.02 7.50 23.60
N LYS A 471 -17.54 8.69 23.24
CA LYS A 471 -17.48 9.90 24.07
C LYS A 471 -18.88 10.47 24.28
N GLU A 472 -19.28 10.63 25.55
CA GLU A 472 -20.55 11.21 25.97
C GLU A 472 -20.30 12.34 26.97
N GLY A 473 -20.37 13.57 26.49
CA GLY A 473 -19.98 14.74 27.27
C GLY A 473 -18.50 14.68 27.68
N GLU A 474 -18.24 14.71 28.98
CA GLU A 474 -16.89 14.59 29.54
C GLU A 474 -16.42 13.14 29.73
N LYS A 475 -17.33 12.16 29.62
CA LYS A 475 -16.99 10.74 29.75
C LYS A 475 -16.57 10.17 28.43
N PHE A 476 -15.55 9.33 28.43
CA PHE A 476 -15.13 8.59 27.26
C PHE A 476 -14.62 7.20 27.59
N ALA A 477 -14.62 6.32 26.62
CA ALA A 477 -14.00 5.01 26.67
C ALA A 477 -13.29 4.71 25.36
N VAL A 478 -12.01 4.35 25.45
CA VAL A 478 -11.22 3.85 24.32
C VAL A 478 -11.41 2.34 24.26
N LEU A 479 -11.73 1.82 23.07
CA LEU A 479 -12.04 0.41 22.83
C LEU A 479 -10.92 -0.24 22.01
N THR A 480 -10.37 -1.32 22.52
CA THR A 480 -9.40 -2.15 21.79
C THR A 480 -10.13 -3.20 20.96
N ASP A 481 -9.70 -3.41 19.71
CA ASP A 481 -10.24 -4.41 18.79
C ASP A 481 -11.77 -4.28 18.60
N ILE A 482 -12.18 -3.19 17.96
CA ILE A 482 -13.59 -2.86 17.74
C ILE A 482 -14.29 -3.83 16.78
N LEU A 483 -15.56 -4.09 17.10
CA LEU A 483 -16.51 -4.78 16.22
C LEU A 483 -17.03 -3.83 15.13
N GLY A 484 -17.66 -4.38 14.10
CA GLY A 484 -18.30 -3.58 13.06
C GLY A 484 -19.40 -2.66 13.59
N ASP A 485 -20.18 -3.13 14.56
CA ASP A 485 -21.22 -2.34 15.24
C ASP A 485 -20.59 -1.19 16.04
N GLU A 486 -19.49 -1.44 16.74
CA GLU A 486 -18.76 -0.43 17.52
C GLU A 486 -18.04 0.60 16.65
N ASP A 487 -17.57 0.21 15.45
CA ASP A 487 -17.10 1.16 14.43
C ASP A 487 -18.23 2.07 13.98
N HIS A 488 -19.42 1.50 13.69
CA HIS A 488 -20.56 2.28 13.22
C HIS A 488 -21.09 3.24 14.30
N LEU A 489 -21.19 2.79 15.55
CA LEU A 489 -21.75 3.53 16.69
C LEU A 489 -20.71 4.41 17.42
N GLY A 490 -19.42 4.24 17.12
CA GLY A 490 -18.33 4.95 17.77
C GLY A 490 -17.96 6.28 17.10
N ASP A 491 -17.12 7.05 17.79
CA ASP A 491 -16.70 8.40 17.43
C ASP A 491 -15.34 8.44 16.74
N MET A 492 -14.59 7.34 16.77
CA MET A 492 -13.26 7.21 16.17
C MET A 492 -13.06 5.80 15.64
N ASP A 493 -12.45 5.70 14.46
CA ASP A 493 -11.83 4.51 13.90
C ASP A 493 -10.32 4.75 13.80
N PHE A 494 -9.55 4.10 14.65
CA PHE A 494 -8.12 4.31 14.81
C PHE A 494 -7.35 3.01 14.62
N LYS A 495 -6.59 2.92 13.54
CA LYS A 495 -5.83 1.74 13.17
C LYS A 495 -4.35 1.98 13.36
N VAL A 496 -3.68 1.08 14.08
CA VAL A 496 -2.25 1.13 14.34
C VAL A 496 -1.62 -0.21 13.95
N ALA A 497 -0.61 -0.15 13.12
CA ALA A 497 0.21 -1.29 12.75
C ALA A 497 1.68 -1.04 13.12
N GLY A 498 2.40 -2.11 13.45
CA GLY A 498 3.82 -2.00 13.77
C GLY A 498 4.43 -3.31 14.24
N THR A 499 5.70 -3.22 14.55
CA THR A 499 6.51 -4.29 15.13
C THR A 499 6.50 -4.22 16.66
N ALA A 500 7.32 -5.01 17.31
CA ALA A 500 7.53 -4.88 18.76
C ALA A 500 8.29 -3.59 19.14
N LYS A 501 8.99 -2.95 18.20
CA LYS A 501 9.81 -1.76 18.45
C LYS A 501 9.07 -0.45 18.23
N GLY A 502 8.19 -0.40 17.23
CA GLY A 502 7.53 0.85 16.89
C GLY A 502 6.42 0.69 15.84
N VAL A 503 5.82 1.81 15.52
CA VAL A 503 4.71 1.96 14.57
C VAL A 503 5.24 1.97 13.14
N THR A 504 4.58 1.24 12.24
CA THR A 504 4.86 1.26 10.79
C THR A 504 3.75 1.93 9.97
N ALA A 505 2.54 1.98 10.51
CA ALA A 505 1.44 2.73 9.89
C ALA A 505 0.39 3.11 10.94
N LEU A 506 -0.20 4.28 10.74
CA LEU A 506 -1.30 4.78 11.55
C LEU A 506 -2.35 5.41 10.64
N GLN A 507 -3.62 5.08 10.88
CA GLN A 507 -4.75 5.71 10.22
C GLN A 507 -5.81 6.04 11.27
N MET A 508 -6.26 7.30 11.29
CA MET A 508 -7.28 7.76 12.22
C MET A 508 -8.37 8.51 11.48
N ASP A 509 -9.60 8.15 11.76
CA ASP A 509 -10.82 8.82 11.31
C ASP A 509 -11.66 9.20 12.50
N ILE A 510 -11.98 10.48 12.65
CA ILE A 510 -12.78 11.01 13.73
C ILE A 510 -14.12 11.44 13.17
N LYS A 511 -15.20 11.01 13.81
CA LYS A 511 -16.59 11.24 13.38
C LYS A 511 -17.29 12.35 14.18
N ILE A 512 -16.61 12.86 15.21
CA ILE A 512 -17.03 14.00 16.05
C ILE A 512 -16.15 15.22 15.76
N LYS A 513 -16.40 16.34 16.41
CA LYS A 513 -15.67 17.61 16.18
C LYS A 513 -14.21 17.58 16.61
N GLY A 514 -13.71 16.43 17.12
CA GLY A 514 -12.32 16.17 17.42
C GLY A 514 -12.11 15.46 18.74
N ILE A 515 -10.85 15.07 18.98
CA ILE A 515 -10.41 14.41 20.20
C ILE A 515 -9.22 15.16 20.82
N THR A 516 -9.04 14.99 22.13
CA THR A 516 -7.93 15.59 22.87
C THR A 516 -6.64 14.77 22.74
N GLU A 517 -5.51 15.40 23.05
CA GLU A 517 -4.21 14.75 23.16
C GLU A 517 -4.26 13.55 24.12
N GLU A 518 -4.89 13.71 25.30
CA GLU A 518 -5.08 12.65 26.28
C GLU A 518 -5.76 11.40 25.70
N ILE A 519 -6.81 11.58 24.89
CA ILE A 519 -7.52 10.47 24.25
C ILE A 519 -6.59 9.76 23.23
N MET A 520 -5.79 10.51 22.48
CA MET A 520 -4.83 9.95 21.53
C MET A 520 -3.73 9.16 22.24
N GLU A 521 -3.19 9.68 23.33
CA GLU A 521 -2.17 9.01 24.16
C GLU A 521 -2.69 7.69 24.71
N ILE A 522 -3.90 7.69 25.29
CA ILE A 522 -4.55 6.47 25.80
C ILE A 522 -4.78 5.46 24.67
N ALA A 523 -5.25 5.91 23.51
CA ALA A 523 -5.52 5.04 22.37
C ALA A 523 -4.23 4.41 21.81
N LEU A 524 -3.16 5.17 21.71
CA LEU A 524 -1.84 4.67 21.28
C LEU A 524 -1.27 3.65 22.30
N GLY A 525 -1.38 3.95 23.59
CA GLY A 525 -0.93 3.04 24.66
C GLY A 525 -1.68 1.70 24.64
N GLN A 526 -3.02 1.72 24.51
CA GLN A 526 -3.81 0.49 24.39
C GLN A 526 -3.54 -0.25 23.08
N ALA A 527 -3.30 0.47 21.99
CA ALA A 527 -2.92 -0.12 20.70
C ALA A 527 -1.58 -0.84 20.78
N LEU A 528 -0.60 -0.28 21.49
CA LEU A 528 0.69 -0.92 21.76
C LEU A 528 0.52 -2.24 22.52
N GLU A 529 -0.25 -2.23 23.63
CA GLU A 529 -0.54 -3.44 24.42
C GLU A 529 -1.17 -4.54 23.53
N ALA A 530 -2.17 -4.19 22.73
CA ALA A 530 -2.86 -5.11 21.84
C ALA A 530 -1.94 -5.63 20.72
N ARG A 531 -1.13 -4.76 20.12
CA ARG A 531 -0.16 -5.13 19.09
C ARG A 531 0.86 -6.14 19.61
N LEU A 532 1.42 -5.90 20.79
CA LEU A 532 2.36 -6.83 21.43
C LEU A 532 1.72 -8.18 21.76
N ASN A 533 0.46 -8.18 22.21
CA ASN A 533 -0.30 -9.42 22.44
C ASN A 533 -0.47 -10.23 21.15
N ILE A 534 -0.89 -9.58 20.05
CA ILE A 534 -1.08 -10.22 18.76
C ILE A 534 0.26 -10.77 18.23
N LEU A 535 1.33 -9.96 18.27
CA LEU A 535 2.67 -10.39 17.87
C LEU A 535 3.16 -11.60 18.68
N GLY A 536 2.89 -11.62 19.98
CA GLY A 536 3.23 -12.77 20.84
C GLY A 536 2.58 -14.06 20.36
N GLN A 537 1.31 -14.03 19.94
CA GLN A 537 0.60 -15.19 19.41
C GLN A 537 1.06 -15.53 17.99
N MET A 538 1.29 -14.55 17.11
CA MET A 538 1.84 -14.78 15.77
C MET A 538 3.21 -15.46 15.84
N ASN A 539 4.08 -15.01 16.75
CA ASN A 539 5.42 -15.55 16.93
C ASN A 539 5.45 -16.99 17.44
N GLN A 540 4.39 -17.48 18.08
CA GLN A 540 4.26 -18.90 18.43
C GLN A 540 4.03 -19.80 17.22
N ILE A 541 3.45 -19.25 16.14
CA ILE A 541 3.19 -19.98 14.90
C ILE A 541 4.39 -19.85 13.94
N ILE A 542 4.85 -18.63 13.71
CA ILE A 542 6.02 -18.32 12.90
C ILE A 542 6.68 -17.04 13.44
N GLY A 543 7.79 -17.19 14.14
CA GLY A 543 8.51 -16.06 14.77
C GLY A 543 9.59 -15.44 13.89
N GLN A 544 10.02 -16.15 12.84
CA GLN A 544 11.01 -15.70 11.86
C GLN A 544 10.61 -16.19 10.47
N SER A 545 11.03 -15.46 9.44
CA SER A 545 10.87 -15.90 8.05
C SER A 545 11.51 -17.25 7.82
N ARG A 546 10.89 -18.10 7.01
CA ARG A 546 11.51 -19.36 6.59
C ARG A 546 12.87 -19.10 5.93
N THR A 547 13.83 -19.92 6.21
CA THR A 547 15.19 -19.80 5.67
C THR A 547 15.27 -20.18 4.19
N GLU A 548 14.36 -21.02 3.73
CA GLU A 548 14.26 -21.45 2.34
C GLU A 548 12.94 -20.93 1.74
N LEU A 549 13.00 -20.59 0.46
CA LEU A 549 11.81 -20.28 -0.30
C LEU A 549 10.96 -21.54 -0.48
N SER A 550 9.65 -21.34 -0.65
CA SER A 550 8.75 -22.43 -1.05
C SER A 550 9.28 -23.14 -2.30
N ALA A 551 9.14 -24.46 -2.34
CA ALA A 551 9.48 -25.26 -3.53
C ALA A 551 8.67 -24.86 -4.78
N ASN A 552 7.55 -24.16 -4.59
CA ASN A 552 6.72 -23.61 -5.68
C ASN A 552 7.19 -22.22 -6.14
N ALA A 553 8.05 -21.54 -5.36
CA ALA A 553 8.54 -20.21 -5.71
C ALA A 553 9.64 -20.30 -6.79
N PRO A 554 9.74 -19.30 -7.70
CA PRO A 554 10.81 -19.26 -8.67
C PRO A 554 12.16 -19.12 -7.96
N THR A 555 13.14 -19.88 -8.43
CA THR A 555 14.52 -19.79 -7.92
C THR A 555 15.26 -18.70 -8.67
N MET A 556 15.92 -17.82 -7.96
CA MET A 556 16.81 -16.83 -8.52
C MET A 556 18.28 -17.17 -8.20
N ILE A 557 19.13 -17.10 -9.23
CA ILE A 557 20.58 -17.20 -9.10
C ILE A 557 21.18 -15.87 -9.56
N ALA A 558 21.93 -15.21 -8.68
CA ALA A 558 22.73 -14.05 -9.03
C ALA A 558 24.15 -14.48 -9.36
N MET A 559 24.71 -13.93 -10.42
CA MET A 559 26.12 -14.10 -10.79
C MET A 559 26.66 -12.83 -11.43
N LYS A 560 27.98 -12.72 -11.51
CA LYS A 560 28.65 -11.60 -12.17
C LYS A 560 29.56 -12.12 -13.25
N ILE A 561 29.57 -11.44 -14.39
CA ILE A 561 30.49 -11.70 -15.50
C ILE A 561 31.26 -10.43 -15.83
N ASP A 562 32.36 -10.59 -16.57
CA ASP A 562 33.07 -9.42 -17.10
C ASP A 562 32.19 -8.67 -18.09
N THR A 563 32.22 -7.35 -18.04
CA THR A 563 31.39 -6.46 -18.88
C THR A 563 31.63 -6.70 -20.38
N ASP A 564 32.84 -7.10 -20.76
CA ASP A 564 33.17 -7.43 -22.14
C ASP A 564 32.41 -8.66 -22.67
N LYS A 565 31.98 -9.56 -21.77
CA LYS A 565 31.25 -10.80 -22.10
C LYS A 565 29.74 -10.59 -22.22
N ILE A 566 29.22 -9.44 -21.82
CA ILE A 566 27.79 -9.13 -21.92
C ILE A 566 27.29 -9.34 -23.36
N ARG A 567 28.06 -8.89 -24.35
CA ARG A 567 27.71 -9.04 -25.77
C ARG A 567 27.61 -10.48 -26.21
N ASP A 568 28.48 -11.35 -25.69
CA ASP A 568 28.51 -12.78 -26.02
C ASP A 568 27.28 -13.50 -25.46
N VAL A 569 26.89 -13.17 -24.22
CA VAL A 569 25.71 -13.73 -23.57
C VAL A 569 24.42 -13.23 -24.24
N ILE A 570 24.35 -11.96 -24.61
CA ILE A 570 23.19 -11.40 -25.31
C ILE A 570 23.12 -11.95 -26.73
N GLY A 571 24.27 -12.02 -27.45
CA GLY A 571 24.36 -12.43 -28.84
C GLY A 571 23.78 -11.40 -29.80
N LYS A 572 23.98 -11.63 -31.10
CA LYS A 572 23.52 -10.72 -32.15
C LYS A 572 21.98 -10.54 -32.15
N GLY A 573 21.53 -9.33 -31.84
CA GLY A 573 20.12 -9.03 -31.73
C GLY A 573 19.37 -9.80 -30.61
N GLY A 574 20.09 -10.26 -29.55
CA GLY A 574 19.52 -11.02 -28.46
C GLY A 574 19.28 -12.51 -28.74
N ALA A 575 19.87 -13.07 -29.81
CA ALA A 575 19.59 -14.45 -30.20
C ALA A 575 20.08 -15.47 -29.19
N THR A 576 21.29 -15.29 -28.60
CA THR A 576 21.89 -16.23 -27.64
C THR A 576 21.07 -16.27 -26.34
N ILE A 577 20.76 -15.12 -25.76
CA ILE A 577 19.99 -15.04 -24.50
C ILE A 577 18.59 -15.64 -24.68
N ARG A 578 17.93 -15.39 -25.83
CA ARG A 578 16.63 -16.01 -26.11
C ARG A 578 16.73 -17.53 -26.21
N ALA A 579 17.74 -18.04 -26.90
CA ALA A 579 17.95 -19.49 -27.04
C ALA A 579 18.17 -20.14 -25.66
N ILE A 580 18.97 -19.53 -24.77
CA ILE A 580 19.17 -20.02 -23.41
C ILE A 580 17.83 -20.05 -22.66
N CYS A 581 17.06 -18.96 -22.71
CA CYS A 581 15.77 -18.87 -22.02
C CYS A 581 14.75 -19.91 -22.53
N GLU A 582 14.70 -20.16 -23.84
CA GLU A 582 13.81 -21.16 -24.45
C GLU A 582 14.21 -22.59 -24.06
N GLU A 583 15.51 -22.90 -24.12
CA GLU A 583 16.06 -24.21 -23.81
C GLU A 583 15.88 -24.58 -22.33
N THR A 584 16.17 -23.65 -21.42
CA THR A 584 16.23 -23.91 -20.00
C THR A 584 14.91 -23.59 -19.27
N LYS A 585 13.97 -22.94 -19.91
CA LYS A 585 12.74 -22.39 -19.29
C LYS A 585 13.03 -21.40 -18.16
N ALA A 586 14.15 -20.70 -18.23
CA ALA A 586 14.55 -19.66 -17.32
C ALA A 586 14.44 -18.28 -17.99
N SER A 587 14.40 -17.20 -17.20
CA SER A 587 14.58 -15.84 -17.68
C SER A 587 15.91 -15.27 -17.16
N ILE A 588 16.56 -14.43 -17.97
CA ILE A 588 17.88 -13.87 -17.66
C ILE A 588 17.77 -12.36 -17.83
N ASP A 589 18.13 -11.63 -16.76
CA ASP A 589 18.29 -10.18 -16.79
C ASP A 589 19.76 -9.85 -16.60
N ILE A 590 20.30 -8.97 -17.45
CA ILE A 590 21.72 -8.56 -17.46
C ILE A 590 21.76 -7.05 -17.29
N GLU A 591 22.55 -6.61 -16.32
CA GLU A 591 22.82 -5.19 -16.06
C GLU A 591 24.15 -4.77 -16.71
N ASP A 592 24.31 -3.48 -16.99
CA ASP A 592 25.48 -2.93 -17.70
C ASP A 592 26.82 -3.14 -16.96
N ASP A 593 26.77 -3.38 -15.65
CA ASP A 593 27.93 -3.68 -14.81
C ASP A 593 28.39 -5.14 -14.83
N GLY A 594 27.71 -5.99 -15.61
CA GLY A 594 27.96 -7.43 -15.72
C GLY A 594 27.21 -8.29 -14.70
N SER A 595 26.36 -7.71 -13.87
CA SER A 595 25.49 -8.45 -12.96
C SER A 595 24.40 -9.17 -13.74
N ILE A 596 24.24 -10.47 -13.51
CA ILE A 596 23.22 -11.33 -14.13
C ILE A 596 22.31 -11.90 -13.04
N LYS A 597 21.00 -11.77 -13.25
CA LYS A 597 19.96 -12.40 -12.45
C LYS A 597 19.24 -13.44 -13.32
N ILE A 598 19.31 -14.70 -12.91
CA ILE A 598 18.69 -15.84 -13.57
C ILE A 598 17.51 -16.32 -12.75
N PHE A 599 16.31 -16.28 -13.31
CA PHE A 599 15.08 -16.78 -12.70
C PHE A 599 14.62 -18.04 -13.41
N GLY A 600 14.48 -19.12 -12.68
CA GLY A 600 13.94 -20.39 -13.16
C GLY A 600 12.66 -20.77 -12.40
N GLU A 601 11.67 -21.35 -13.08
CA GLU A 601 10.48 -21.92 -12.43
C GLU A 601 10.86 -23.03 -11.42
N THR A 602 12.02 -23.67 -11.64
CA THR A 602 12.61 -24.63 -10.74
C THR A 602 14.11 -24.36 -10.55
N LYS A 603 14.70 -24.91 -9.48
CA LYS A 603 16.14 -24.81 -9.23
C LYS A 603 16.97 -25.36 -10.37
N ASP A 604 16.52 -26.48 -10.97
CA ASP A 604 17.22 -27.13 -12.09
C ASP A 604 17.19 -26.25 -13.34
N ALA A 605 16.09 -25.56 -13.63
CA ALA A 605 15.98 -24.62 -14.73
C ALA A 605 16.94 -23.45 -14.57
N ALA A 606 17.00 -22.85 -13.38
CA ALA A 606 17.90 -21.74 -13.08
C ALA A 606 19.37 -22.18 -13.17
N GLU A 607 19.71 -23.35 -12.65
CA GLU A 607 21.07 -23.89 -12.69
C GLU A 607 21.49 -24.26 -14.12
N ALA A 608 20.61 -24.84 -14.94
CA ALA A 608 20.87 -25.10 -16.34
C ALA A 608 21.20 -23.81 -17.09
N ALA A 609 20.43 -22.75 -16.87
CA ALA A 609 20.71 -21.44 -17.49
C ALA A 609 22.04 -20.85 -17.02
N ARG A 610 22.34 -20.97 -15.71
CA ARG A 610 23.63 -20.56 -15.14
C ARG A 610 24.80 -21.28 -15.83
N GLN A 611 24.71 -22.59 -15.98
CA GLN A 611 25.74 -23.39 -16.65
C GLN A 611 25.93 -22.96 -18.11
N ARG A 612 24.85 -22.62 -18.82
CA ARG A 612 24.93 -22.11 -20.19
C ARG A 612 25.66 -20.76 -20.26
N VAL A 613 25.35 -19.85 -19.33
CA VAL A 613 26.05 -18.56 -19.24
C VAL A 613 27.53 -18.77 -18.91
N LEU A 614 27.86 -19.62 -17.93
CA LEU A 614 29.24 -19.92 -17.59
C LEU A 614 30.01 -20.53 -18.77
N ALA A 615 29.40 -21.44 -19.53
CA ALA A 615 30.01 -22.02 -20.71
C ALA A 615 30.38 -21.00 -21.78
N ILE A 616 29.49 -19.99 -21.99
CA ILE A 616 29.72 -18.91 -22.98
C ILE A 616 30.81 -17.95 -22.50
N THR A 617 30.87 -17.67 -21.20
CA THR A 617 31.78 -16.69 -20.61
C THR A 617 33.12 -17.30 -20.22
N ALA A 618 33.23 -18.63 -20.21
CA ALA A 618 34.46 -19.33 -19.86
C ALA A 618 35.66 -18.90 -20.71
N GLU A 619 36.79 -18.68 -20.08
CA GLU A 619 38.07 -18.41 -20.74
C GLU A 619 39.03 -19.61 -20.61
N ALA A 620 39.88 -19.73 -21.60
CA ALA A 620 40.92 -20.73 -21.56
C ALA A 620 41.99 -20.32 -20.51
N GLU A 621 42.19 -21.16 -19.51
CA GLU A 621 43.17 -20.92 -18.45
C GLU A 621 44.52 -21.50 -18.87
N ILE A 622 45.56 -20.68 -18.83
CA ILE A 622 46.95 -21.15 -19.11
C ILE A 622 47.35 -22.20 -18.07
N GLY A 623 47.90 -23.28 -18.54
CA GLY A 623 48.32 -24.40 -17.71
C GLY A 623 47.23 -25.44 -17.42
N LYS A 624 46.00 -25.24 -17.86
CA LYS A 624 44.87 -26.18 -17.66
C LYS A 624 44.71 -27.16 -18.82
N ILE A 625 44.35 -28.39 -18.52
CA ILE A 625 44.07 -29.41 -19.52
C ILE A 625 42.59 -29.42 -19.87
N TYR A 626 42.28 -29.38 -21.15
CA TYR A 626 40.92 -29.46 -21.70
C TYR A 626 40.79 -30.69 -22.61
N VAL A 627 39.63 -31.29 -22.60
CA VAL A 627 39.21 -32.24 -23.64
C VAL A 627 38.56 -31.46 -24.74
N GLY A 628 39.16 -31.42 -25.93
CA GLY A 628 38.65 -30.67 -27.04
C GLY A 628 38.46 -31.54 -28.26
N LYS A 629 37.65 -31.08 -29.24
CA LYS A 629 37.38 -31.76 -30.47
C LYS A 629 38.15 -31.09 -31.59
N VAL A 630 38.81 -31.88 -32.42
CA VAL A 630 39.53 -31.41 -33.60
C VAL A 630 38.53 -30.93 -34.67
N GLU A 631 38.46 -29.63 -34.86
CA GLU A 631 37.53 -29.03 -35.82
C GLU A 631 38.09 -28.96 -37.23
N ARG A 632 39.40 -28.68 -37.38
CA ARG A 632 40.06 -28.54 -38.67
C ARG A 632 41.54 -28.85 -38.58
N ILE A 633 42.04 -29.57 -39.58
CA ILE A 633 43.47 -29.87 -39.73
C ILE A 633 44.05 -29.00 -40.83
N VAL A 634 45.24 -28.45 -40.60
CA VAL A 634 46.03 -27.65 -41.52
C VAL A 634 47.49 -28.17 -41.56
N ASP A 635 48.28 -27.78 -42.56
CA ASP A 635 49.65 -28.29 -42.76
C ASP A 635 50.55 -28.04 -41.53
N PHE A 636 50.34 -26.96 -40.80
CA PHE A 636 51.18 -26.57 -39.67
C PHE A 636 50.59 -26.93 -38.30
N GLY A 637 49.40 -27.59 -38.22
CA GLY A 637 48.78 -27.96 -36.96
C GLY A 637 47.32 -28.35 -37.04
N ALA A 638 46.62 -28.41 -35.91
CA ALA A 638 45.19 -28.65 -35.84
C ALA A 638 44.50 -27.61 -34.95
N PHE A 639 43.32 -27.18 -35.38
CA PHE A 639 42.45 -26.37 -34.56
C PHE A 639 41.54 -27.27 -33.72
N VAL A 640 41.62 -27.13 -32.41
CA VAL A 640 40.88 -27.94 -31.44
C VAL A 640 39.92 -27.01 -30.70
N ASN A 641 38.64 -27.30 -30.76
CA ASN A 641 37.60 -26.58 -30.00
C ASN A 641 37.65 -27.09 -28.53
N ILE A 642 38.09 -26.23 -27.62
CA ILE A 642 38.26 -26.57 -26.20
C ILE A 642 37.14 -26.00 -25.32
N LEU A 643 36.46 -24.96 -25.76
CA LEU A 643 35.34 -24.32 -25.11
C LEU A 643 34.35 -23.87 -26.17
N PRO A 644 33.05 -23.67 -25.85
CA PRO A 644 32.07 -23.21 -26.82
C PRO A 644 32.51 -21.96 -27.60
N GLY A 645 32.70 -22.09 -28.91
CA GLY A 645 33.13 -21.01 -29.78
C GLY A 645 34.61 -20.60 -29.67
N LYS A 646 35.45 -21.38 -28.94
CA LYS A 646 36.89 -21.09 -28.77
C LYS A 646 37.74 -22.23 -29.27
N ASP A 647 38.42 -21.97 -30.37
CA ASP A 647 39.37 -22.88 -31.00
C ASP A 647 40.80 -22.48 -30.63
N GLY A 648 41.58 -23.46 -30.17
CA GLY A 648 43.02 -23.30 -29.99
C GLY A 648 43.81 -24.04 -31.04
N LEU A 649 45.01 -23.58 -31.34
CA LEU A 649 45.91 -24.18 -32.29
C LEU A 649 46.88 -25.10 -31.57
N VAL A 650 46.86 -26.38 -31.90
CA VAL A 650 47.96 -27.33 -31.61
C VAL A 650 48.90 -27.30 -32.83
N HIS A 651 50.04 -26.65 -32.66
CA HIS A 651 51.08 -26.64 -33.71
C HIS A 651 51.64 -28.04 -33.92
N ILE A 652 52.08 -28.39 -35.11
CA ILE A 652 52.60 -29.72 -35.46
C ILE A 652 53.72 -30.18 -34.50
N SER A 653 54.54 -29.26 -34.00
CA SER A 653 55.61 -29.55 -33.03
C SER A 653 55.12 -29.84 -31.61
N MET A 654 53.84 -29.62 -31.32
CA MET A 654 53.19 -29.83 -30.03
C MET A 654 52.24 -31.04 -30.01
N LEU A 655 52.26 -31.84 -31.09
CA LEU A 655 51.46 -33.05 -31.21
C LEU A 655 52.11 -34.27 -30.51
N SER A 656 53.45 -34.40 -30.66
CA SER A 656 54.20 -35.53 -30.12
C SER A 656 55.65 -35.13 -29.88
N ASP A 657 56.34 -35.86 -28.99
CA ASP A 657 57.80 -35.73 -28.78
C ASP A 657 58.60 -36.21 -29.98
N ALA A 658 58.06 -37.15 -30.76
CA ALA A 658 58.66 -37.62 -32.00
C ALA A 658 58.35 -36.65 -33.14
N ARG A 659 59.25 -36.55 -34.12
CA ARG A 659 59.05 -35.68 -35.31
C ARG A 659 57.86 -36.17 -36.12
N VAL A 660 56.83 -35.31 -36.27
CA VAL A 660 55.63 -35.58 -37.01
C VAL A 660 55.80 -34.98 -38.44
N GLU A 661 55.60 -35.79 -39.48
CA GLU A 661 55.72 -35.33 -40.88
C GLU A 661 54.41 -34.72 -41.35
N LYS A 662 53.28 -35.29 -40.98
CA LYS A 662 51.94 -34.78 -41.31
C LYS A 662 51.02 -34.82 -40.08
N VAL A 663 50.24 -33.79 -39.91
CA VAL A 663 49.26 -33.70 -38.79
C VAL A 663 48.22 -34.83 -38.85
N THR A 664 47.83 -35.22 -40.07
CA THR A 664 46.89 -36.33 -40.34
C THR A 664 47.37 -37.71 -39.93
N ASP A 665 48.69 -37.88 -39.64
CA ASP A 665 49.24 -39.16 -39.18
C ASP A 665 48.90 -39.41 -37.69
N ILE A 666 48.58 -38.31 -36.93
CA ILE A 666 48.29 -38.36 -35.50
C ILE A 666 46.85 -38.00 -35.21
N LEU A 667 46.25 -37.05 -35.89
CA LEU A 667 44.93 -36.54 -35.63
C LEU A 667 43.97 -36.71 -36.82
N LYS A 668 42.66 -36.87 -36.47
CA LYS A 668 41.56 -36.84 -37.45
C LYS A 668 40.58 -35.77 -37.09
N GLU A 669 39.96 -35.11 -38.09
CA GLU A 669 38.88 -34.20 -37.81
C GLU A 669 37.71 -34.90 -37.13
N GLY A 670 37.13 -34.27 -36.14
CA GLY A 670 36.10 -34.84 -35.28
C GLY A 670 36.61 -35.67 -34.10
N GLN A 671 37.94 -35.90 -33.97
CA GLN A 671 38.54 -36.66 -32.88
C GLN A 671 38.58 -35.83 -31.61
N GLU A 672 38.22 -36.44 -30.46
CA GLU A 672 38.43 -35.86 -29.13
C GLU A 672 39.86 -36.07 -28.67
N VAL A 673 40.50 -35.03 -28.19
CA VAL A 673 41.87 -35.02 -27.71
C VAL A 673 42.02 -34.18 -26.45
N GLU A 674 42.89 -34.65 -25.54
CA GLU A 674 43.29 -33.83 -24.39
C GLU A 674 44.40 -32.88 -24.81
N VAL A 675 44.24 -31.60 -24.46
CA VAL A 675 45.18 -30.55 -24.79
C VAL A 675 45.47 -29.66 -23.59
N LEU A 676 46.72 -29.29 -23.41
CA LEU A 676 47.16 -28.33 -22.41
C LEU A 676 47.20 -26.94 -23.04
N VAL A 677 46.62 -25.93 -22.34
CA VAL A 677 46.74 -24.53 -22.75
C VAL A 677 48.11 -23.99 -22.38
N LEU A 678 48.93 -23.66 -23.38
CA LEU A 678 50.29 -23.14 -23.17
C LEU A 678 50.29 -21.62 -23.01
N ASP A 679 49.49 -20.93 -23.80
CA ASP A 679 49.48 -19.46 -23.88
C ASP A 679 48.19 -18.96 -24.52
N VAL A 680 47.75 -17.77 -24.11
CA VAL A 680 46.66 -17.04 -24.74
C VAL A 680 47.16 -15.63 -25.08
N ASP A 681 47.26 -15.30 -26.36
CA ASP A 681 47.83 -14.02 -26.78
C ASP A 681 46.82 -12.87 -26.58
N ASN A 682 47.30 -11.61 -26.66
CA ASN A 682 46.49 -10.39 -26.52
C ASN A 682 45.35 -10.24 -27.58
N ARG A 683 45.28 -11.13 -28.57
CA ARG A 683 44.22 -11.21 -29.57
C ARG A 683 43.29 -12.41 -29.30
N GLY A 684 43.39 -13.07 -28.15
CA GLY A 684 42.56 -14.22 -27.77
C GLY A 684 42.90 -15.52 -28.51
N ARG A 685 44.07 -15.64 -29.19
CA ARG A 685 44.46 -16.87 -29.86
C ARG A 685 45.10 -17.81 -28.82
N ILE A 686 44.57 -19.04 -28.75
CA ILE A 686 44.93 -20.04 -27.78
C ILE A 686 45.94 -20.99 -28.39
N LYS A 687 47.10 -21.15 -27.74
CA LYS A 687 48.12 -22.14 -28.10
C LYS A 687 47.97 -23.38 -27.25
N LEU A 688 47.88 -24.52 -27.89
CA LEU A 688 47.64 -25.80 -27.27
C LEU A 688 48.78 -26.77 -27.48
N SER A 689 48.96 -27.72 -26.57
CA SER A 689 49.87 -28.82 -26.66
C SER A 689 49.20 -30.14 -26.29
N ILE A 690 49.41 -31.17 -27.08
CA ILE A 690 49.04 -32.55 -26.75
C ILE A 690 50.17 -33.25 -26.05
N LYS A 691 51.42 -33.06 -26.48
CA LYS A 691 52.58 -33.73 -25.89
C LYS A 691 52.83 -33.43 -24.44
N ASP A 692 52.54 -32.18 -24.02
CA ASP A 692 52.82 -31.73 -22.65
C ASP A 692 51.71 -32.13 -21.64
N VAL A 693 50.61 -32.72 -22.13
CA VAL A 693 49.49 -33.16 -21.26
C VAL A 693 49.95 -34.20 -20.22
N ALA A 694 50.76 -35.19 -20.63
CA ALA A 694 51.23 -36.23 -19.72
C ALA A 694 52.12 -35.69 -18.59
N ALA A 695 53.00 -34.73 -18.92
CA ALA A 695 53.87 -34.07 -17.96
C ALA A 695 53.08 -33.16 -17.01
N ALA A 696 52.06 -32.43 -17.51
CA ALA A 696 51.17 -31.60 -16.70
C ALA A 696 50.34 -32.45 -15.72
N LYS A 697 49.78 -33.58 -16.15
CA LYS A 697 49.09 -34.52 -15.26
C LYS A 697 50.01 -35.09 -14.16
N ALA A 698 51.27 -35.36 -14.49
CA ALA A 698 52.27 -35.87 -13.51
C ALA A 698 52.66 -34.80 -12.48
N SER A 699 52.56 -33.51 -12.81
CA SER A 699 52.84 -32.37 -11.91
C SER A 699 51.65 -31.90 -11.11
N GLY A 700 50.49 -32.56 -11.21
CA GLY A 700 49.30 -32.28 -10.39
C GLY A 700 48.37 -31.19 -10.92
N VAL A 701 48.44 -30.87 -12.20
CA VAL A 701 47.54 -29.95 -12.92
C VAL A 701 46.39 -30.70 -13.56
#